data_5d451736a4deb43ea766a68ebf00a371
#
_entry.id   5d451736a4deb43ea766a68ebf00a371
#
_cell.length_a   1.000
_cell.length_b   1.000
_cell.length_c   1.000
_cell.angle_alpha   90.00
_cell.angle_beta   90.00
_cell.angle_gamma   90.00
#
_symmetry.space_group_name_H-M   'P 1'
#
loop_
_entity.id
_entity.type
_entity.pdbx_description
1 polymer ?
#
loop_
_entity_poly.entity_id
_entity_poly.type
_entity_poly.pdbx_seq_one_letter_code
_entity_poly.pdbx_strand_id
1 'polypeptide(L)'
;MDISLQVQSLQVQSLQVQNVSDIKIKSLKEAPIHLSSQIQPYGILLILEEPELNVLQVSNNTLNVFGISPENMVQKKLEDLIDPFQFERIKSGLLDQNLNFINPTKLWIKKKGDEYTVFDAVFHRNSEGFLILELEPAISQENIPFLSFYHLARASINRLENTKNLREFCQIIVQEVRKVTGFDRVMLYKFDDDGHGSVIAEEKIDELESYLGLHYPESDIPKPARKLFIDNSIRLIPDTNIEPVIIFPVDNPVTNRPVDLTNSILRSPAPCHIEYLHNMGVGASLTISLIKDQKLWGLIACHHKTPKYVSYELRKACEFLGRVIFSEISAREETEDYDYRMNLTYIQSLLVEYMSQEDNFIDGLVKNQPNLLDLTSATGAAVCFGGNYTLIGETPREEELNFLVEWLKNNIEDEVFYTDSLANIYPDAISFKNVASGLLAIPISQRNYVLWFRPEVIQTVNWGGDPNKAYEVNQTQGNLRLCPRKSFELWKETVRLTSLLWQYVEIKAALELRKAIVNIVLRQADELAQLAHDLERSNAELKKFAYVASHDLQEPLNQVANYVQLLEMRYEAALDEDAKEFINFAVEGVSLMQTLIDDILAYSKVDTQAIAFQVTEVETALEKALSNLRKRISETGATITHDPLPTVMADSTQIMQLFLNLIGNAIKFRSHEPPEIHIGAERLEDEWLFSVRDNGIGIDPQFSDRIFVIFQRLHTRDEYPGTGMGLAICKKIIECHRGRIWVESQLGQGATFYFTIPAGGRDRERRNGRNTQNNLFS
;
A
#
# COMPACT_ATOMS: atom_id res chain seq x y z
N MET A 1 -20.51 -4.83 51.61
CA MET A 1 -20.79 -3.83 50.54
C MET A 1 -19.92 -2.58 50.63
N ASP A 2 -18.96 -2.49 51.57
CA ASP A 2 -18.16 -1.26 51.80
C ASP A 2 -16.70 -1.29 51.29
N ILE A 3 -16.19 -2.43 50.88
CA ILE A 3 -14.78 -2.50 50.43
C ILE A 3 -14.63 -2.15 48.92
N SER A 4 -15.68 -2.40 48.11
CA SER A 4 -15.66 -2.07 46.68
C SER A 4 -15.80 -0.57 46.40
N LEU A 5 -16.50 0.18 47.25
CA LEU A 5 -16.63 1.63 47.14
C LEU A 5 -15.37 2.39 47.58
N GLN A 6 -14.62 1.85 48.56
CA GLN A 6 -13.32 2.43 48.97
C GLN A 6 -12.23 2.19 47.90
N VAL A 7 -12.23 1.03 47.24
CA VAL A 7 -11.26 0.74 46.15
C VAL A 7 -11.57 1.62 44.92
N GLN A 8 -12.85 1.83 44.57
CA GLN A 8 -13.20 2.74 43.48
C GLN A 8 -12.88 4.21 43.80
N SER A 9 -13.08 4.66 45.05
CA SER A 9 -12.72 6.03 45.45
C SER A 9 -11.22 6.28 45.45
N LEU A 10 -10.40 5.28 45.84
CA LEU A 10 -8.93 5.34 45.75
C LEU A 10 -8.41 5.29 44.32
N GLN A 11 -9.04 4.51 43.43
CA GLN A 11 -8.71 4.51 42.01
C GLN A 11 -9.09 5.82 41.31
N VAL A 12 -10.25 6.41 41.63
CA VAL A 12 -10.67 7.71 41.07
C VAL A 12 -9.77 8.84 41.61
N GLN A 13 -9.37 8.80 42.90
CA GLN A 13 -8.43 9.79 43.45
C GLN A 13 -7.03 9.63 42.85
N SER A 14 -6.53 8.39 42.61
CA SER A 14 -5.24 8.16 41.96
C SER A 14 -5.24 8.59 40.49
N LEU A 15 -6.34 8.38 39.75
CA LEU A 15 -6.52 8.86 38.38
C LEU A 15 -6.65 10.39 38.28
N GLN A 16 -7.28 11.05 39.28
CA GLN A 16 -7.33 12.52 39.33
C GLN A 16 -5.99 13.14 39.70
N VAL A 17 -5.21 12.51 40.59
CA VAL A 17 -3.86 12.96 40.95
C VAL A 17 -2.88 12.75 39.81
N GLN A 18 -2.98 11.64 39.06
CA GLN A 18 -2.20 11.42 37.82
C GLN A 18 -2.52 12.48 36.76
N ASN A 19 -3.79 12.75 36.49
CA ASN A 19 -4.16 13.77 35.51
C ASN A 19 -3.70 15.20 35.87
N VAL A 20 -3.71 15.58 37.13
CA VAL A 20 -3.22 16.90 37.58
C VAL A 20 -1.69 16.99 37.53
N SER A 21 -0.98 15.91 37.83
CA SER A 21 0.49 15.86 37.69
C SER A 21 0.89 15.89 36.20
N ASP A 22 0.21 15.15 35.33
CA ASP A 22 0.48 15.12 33.89
C ASP A 22 0.23 16.48 33.22
N ILE A 23 -0.85 17.20 33.61
CA ILE A 23 -1.14 18.55 33.14
C ILE A 23 -0.05 19.54 33.59
N LYS A 24 0.41 19.47 34.86
CA LYS A 24 1.52 20.30 35.35
C LYS A 24 2.85 19.95 34.70
N ILE A 25 3.12 18.67 34.45
CA ILE A 25 4.32 18.23 33.73
C ILE A 25 4.30 18.71 32.30
N LYS A 26 3.13 18.69 31.62
CA LYS A 26 2.98 19.20 30.27
C LYS A 26 3.21 20.70 30.19
N SER A 27 2.68 21.48 31.14
CA SER A 27 2.89 22.94 31.20
C SER A 27 4.35 23.32 31.52
N LEU A 28 5.08 22.52 32.28
CA LEU A 28 6.52 22.71 32.54
C LEU A 28 7.39 22.38 31.32
N LYS A 29 6.97 21.41 30.49
CA LYS A 29 7.64 21.10 29.20
C LYS A 29 7.43 22.17 28.13
N GLU A 30 6.36 22.93 28.21
CA GLU A 30 5.98 24.00 27.28
C GLU A 30 6.41 25.41 27.79
N ALA A 31 7.15 25.49 28.89
CA ALA A 31 7.60 26.78 29.44
C ALA A 31 8.43 27.56 28.39
N PRO A 32 8.23 28.89 28.25
CA PRO A 32 8.92 29.70 27.28
C PRO A 32 10.38 29.91 27.70
N ILE A 33 11.29 29.05 27.23
CA ILE A 33 12.73 29.05 27.53
C ILE A 33 13.42 30.35 27.05
N HIS A 34 12.86 31.05 26.07
CA HIS A 34 13.41 32.27 25.48
C HIS A 34 13.17 33.52 26.31
N LEU A 35 12.15 33.54 27.16
CA LEU A 35 11.88 34.62 28.10
C LEU A 35 12.71 34.43 29.36
N SER A 36 14.01 34.73 29.27
CA SER A 36 14.93 34.59 30.37
C SER A 36 15.45 35.98 30.76
N SER A 37 15.35 36.37 32.03
CA SER A 37 15.96 37.56 32.57
C SER A 37 17.43 37.39 32.95
N GLN A 38 18.08 36.37 32.36
CA GLN A 38 19.47 36.00 32.73
C GLN A 38 20.34 35.74 31.50
N ILE A 39 21.61 36.13 31.63
CA ILE A 39 22.65 35.85 30.63
C ILE A 39 23.79 35.02 31.23
N GLN A 40 24.61 34.48 30.37
CA GLN A 40 25.88 33.88 30.72
C GLN A 40 26.91 34.95 31.13
N PRO A 41 27.72 34.76 32.19
CA PRO A 41 28.55 35.81 32.81
C PRO A 41 29.80 36.18 32.01
N TYR A 42 30.14 35.47 30.96
CA TYR A 42 31.34 35.76 30.15
C TYR A 42 31.17 37.00 29.21
N GLY A 43 29.95 37.50 29.08
CA GLY A 43 29.66 38.70 28.31
C GLY A 43 28.78 39.70 29.03
N ILE A 44 28.46 40.79 28.37
CA ILE A 44 27.59 41.85 28.85
C ILE A 44 26.50 42.10 27.81
N LEU A 45 25.29 42.32 28.27
CA LEU A 45 24.13 42.58 27.41
C LEU A 45 23.53 43.93 27.76
N LEU A 46 23.31 44.77 26.74
CA LEU A 46 22.56 46.01 26.86
C LEU A 46 21.34 45.96 25.94
N ILE A 47 20.19 46.42 26.44
CA ILE A 47 18.98 46.62 25.66
C ILE A 47 18.80 48.11 25.44
N LEU A 48 18.75 48.47 24.16
CA LEU A 48 18.79 49.87 23.73
C LEU A 48 17.46 50.22 23.04
N GLU A 49 17.01 51.46 23.31
CA GLU A 49 15.86 52.05 22.66
C GLU A 49 16.33 52.91 21.45
N GLU A 50 15.82 52.56 20.29
CA GLU A 50 16.09 53.33 19.07
C GLU A 50 15.11 54.52 18.95
N PRO A 51 15.47 55.70 18.35
CA PRO A 51 16.72 55.95 17.65
C PRO A 51 17.86 56.52 18.52
N GLU A 52 17.59 56.97 19.76
CA GLU A 52 18.55 57.69 20.63
C GLU A 52 19.57 56.73 21.27
N LEU A 53 19.36 55.42 21.21
CA LEU A 53 20.18 54.35 21.79
C LEU A 53 20.34 54.49 23.34
N ASN A 54 19.22 54.86 24.01
CA ASN A 54 19.15 54.88 25.46
C ASN A 54 19.22 53.48 26.04
N VAL A 55 19.98 53.27 27.09
CA VAL A 55 20.07 51.98 27.79
C VAL A 55 18.82 51.78 28.63
N LEU A 56 17.94 50.85 28.22
CA LEU A 56 16.72 50.46 28.96
C LEU A 56 17.00 49.40 30.03
N GLN A 57 17.81 48.41 29.69
CA GLN A 57 18.20 47.32 30.59
C GLN A 57 19.66 46.94 30.34
N VAL A 58 20.32 46.40 31.35
CA VAL A 58 21.69 45.94 31.28
C VAL A 58 21.95 44.75 32.19
N SER A 59 22.90 43.89 31.85
CA SER A 59 23.32 42.79 32.71
C SER A 59 24.03 43.27 33.99
N ASN A 60 23.80 42.64 35.12
CA ASN A 60 24.21 43.08 36.45
C ASN A 60 25.73 43.01 36.69
N ASN A 61 26.52 42.51 35.75
CA ASN A 61 27.99 42.37 35.83
C ASN A 61 28.76 43.60 35.32
N THR A 62 28.10 44.72 34.99
CA THR A 62 28.73 45.94 34.47
C THR A 62 29.71 46.58 35.45
N LEU A 63 29.43 46.50 36.74
CA LEU A 63 30.33 47.05 37.75
C LEU A 63 31.72 46.39 37.71
N ASN A 64 31.79 45.11 37.51
CA ASN A 64 33.04 44.33 37.46
C ASN A 64 33.85 44.63 36.19
N VAL A 65 33.16 44.95 35.07
CA VAL A 65 33.78 45.12 33.74
C VAL A 65 34.06 46.57 33.44
N PHE A 66 33.11 47.48 33.69
CA PHE A 66 33.21 48.90 33.34
C PHE A 66 33.46 49.80 34.55
N GLY A 67 33.33 49.29 35.78
CA GLY A 67 33.35 50.05 36.99
C GLY A 67 32.12 50.97 37.20
N ILE A 68 31.02 50.68 36.49
CA ILE A 68 29.74 51.43 36.50
C ILE A 68 28.67 50.46 36.99
N SER A 69 27.92 50.83 38.04
CA SER A 69 26.81 49.99 38.50
C SER A 69 25.64 50.00 37.50
N PRO A 70 24.85 48.92 37.46
CA PRO A 70 23.69 48.77 36.55
C PRO A 70 22.72 49.95 36.67
N GLU A 71 22.44 50.40 37.90
CA GLU A 71 21.51 51.51 38.17
C GLU A 71 22.02 52.83 37.53
N ASN A 72 23.32 53.02 37.51
CA ASN A 72 23.94 54.20 36.91
C ASN A 72 24.13 54.09 35.37
N MET A 73 23.96 52.91 34.82
CA MET A 73 24.07 52.64 33.43
C MET A 73 22.70 52.76 32.70
N VAL A 74 21.64 52.37 33.36
CA VAL A 74 20.26 52.59 32.86
C VAL A 74 20.00 54.08 32.68
N GLN A 75 19.37 54.47 31.59
CA GLN A 75 19.10 55.87 31.14
C GLN A 75 20.33 56.61 30.59
N LYS A 76 21.54 56.03 30.59
CA LYS A 76 22.64 56.57 29.78
C LYS A 76 22.42 56.29 28.32
N LYS A 77 23.04 57.11 27.46
CA LYS A 77 23.08 56.82 26.04
C LYS A 77 24.30 56.00 25.70
N LEU A 78 24.21 55.24 24.60
CA LEU A 78 25.35 54.47 24.14
C LEU A 78 26.55 55.35 23.81
N GLU A 79 26.30 56.60 23.33
CA GLU A 79 27.35 57.63 23.06
C GLU A 79 28.21 58.01 24.28
N ASP A 80 27.67 57.86 25.51
CA ASP A 80 28.40 58.13 26.74
C ASP A 80 29.36 57.01 27.14
N LEU A 81 29.21 55.82 26.53
CA LEU A 81 29.92 54.60 26.92
C LEU A 81 31.05 54.23 25.96
N ILE A 82 31.00 54.73 24.72
CA ILE A 82 31.93 54.35 23.66
C ILE A 82 32.56 55.59 23.03
N ASP A 83 33.63 55.39 22.28
CA ASP A 83 34.30 56.46 21.55
C ASP A 83 33.36 57.12 20.52
N PRO A 84 33.33 58.45 20.38
CA PRO A 84 32.45 59.17 19.45
C PRO A 84 32.57 58.72 17.98
N PHE A 85 33.77 58.37 17.53
CA PHE A 85 33.98 57.89 16.16
C PHE A 85 33.32 56.51 15.94
N GLN A 86 33.43 55.66 16.94
CA GLN A 86 32.76 54.36 16.91
C GLN A 86 31.24 54.50 16.97
N PHE A 87 30.74 55.45 17.80
CA PHE A 87 29.30 55.73 17.88
C PHE A 87 28.71 56.13 16.53
N GLU A 88 29.34 57.09 15.83
CA GLU A 88 28.87 57.56 14.52
C GLU A 88 28.88 56.42 13.47
N ARG A 89 29.89 55.55 13.55
CA ARG A 89 29.96 54.37 12.67
C ARG A 89 28.81 53.39 12.95
N ILE A 90 28.51 53.11 14.22
CA ILE A 90 27.39 52.26 14.61
C ILE A 90 26.08 52.87 14.19
N LYS A 91 25.86 54.15 14.49
CA LYS A 91 24.66 54.90 14.15
C LYS A 91 24.40 54.92 12.65
N SER A 92 25.44 55.13 11.86
CA SER A 92 25.35 55.04 10.39
C SER A 92 24.98 53.62 9.93
N GLY A 93 25.54 52.57 10.54
CA GLY A 93 25.23 51.19 10.20
C GLY A 93 23.82 50.74 10.66
N LEU A 94 23.30 51.36 11.73
CA LEU A 94 21.93 51.07 12.20
C LEU A 94 20.84 51.68 11.32
N LEU A 95 21.15 52.76 10.56
CA LEU A 95 20.26 53.34 9.55
C LEU A 95 20.02 52.38 8.39
N ASP A 96 20.98 51.54 8.11
CA ASP A 96 20.81 50.45 7.16
C ASP A 96 20.02 49.29 7.85
N GLN A 97 18.94 48.83 7.26
CA GLN A 97 18.14 47.74 7.86
C GLN A 97 18.92 46.43 8.02
N ASN A 98 20.04 46.29 7.34
CA ASN A 98 20.89 45.11 7.36
C ASN A 98 22.06 45.27 8.35
N LEU A 99 21.86 44.78 9.59
CA LEU A 99 22.87 44.78 10.65
C LEU A 99 24.13 43.93 10.34
N ASN A 100 24.14 43.17 9.25
CA ASN A 100 25.28 42.33 8.88
C ASN A 100 26.54 43.17 8.54
N PHE A 101 26.39 44.41 8.16
CA PHE A 101 27.54 45.29 7.88
C PHE A 101 28.29 45.79 9.12
N ILE A 102 27.62 45.76 10.29
CA ILE A 102 28.23 46.15 11.57
C ILE A 102 28.52 44.97 12.48
N ASN A 103 28.10 43.74 12.12
CA ASN A 103 28.27 42.56 12.93
C ASN A 103 29.35 41.61 12.37
N PRO A 104 30.33 41.23 13.19
CA PRO A 104 30.72 41.83 14.48
C PRO A 104 31.51 43.11 14.28
N THR A 105 31.51 43.94 15.32
CA THR A 105 32.40 45.10 15.36
C THR A 105 33.23 45.10 16.63
N LYS A 106 34.49 45.54 16.57
CA LYS A 106 35.33 45.72 17.75
C LYS A 106 34.95 47.05 18.41
N LEU A 107 34.58 47.01 19.70
CA LEU A 107 34.29 48.20 20.50
C LEU A 107 35.31 48.37 21.60
N TRP A 108 35.82 49.59 21.71
CA TRP A 108 36.66 50.01 22.82
C TRP A 108 35.78 50.74 23.84
N ILE A 109 35.58 50.09 25.01
CA ILE A 109 34.76 50.66 26.06
C ILE A 109 35.67 51.21 27.15
N LYS A 110 35.40 52.45 27.52
CA LYS A 110 36.15 53.16 28.52
C LYS A 110 35.88 52.65 29.92
N LYS A 111 36.93 52.21 30.65
CA LYS A 111 36.89 51.90 32.08
C LYS A 111 37.10 53.14 32.93
N LYS A 112 36.79 53.00 34.23
CA LYS A 112 37.10 54.00 35.23
C LYS A 112 38.63 54.15 35.33
N GLY A 113 39.20 55.31 34.80
CA GLY A 113 40.64 55.56 34.81
C GLY A 113 41.31 55.67 33.45
N ASP A 114 40.57 55.95 32.40
CA ASP A 114 40.98 56.12 30.99
C ASP A 114 41.60 54.90 30.30
N GLU A 115 41.49 53.71 30.89
CA GLU A 115 41.78 52.42 30.21
C GLU A 115 40.63 52.00 29.32
N TYR A 116 40.94 51.46 28.12
CA TYR A 116 39.98 50.88 27.23
C TYR A 116 40.07 49.35 27.23
N THR A 117 38.94 48.72 27.28
CA THR A 117 38.83 47.26 27.04
C THR A 117 38.14 47.01 25.71
N VAL A 118 38.67 46.07 24.94
CA VAL A 118 38.15 45.71 23.62
C VAL A 118 37.16 44.58 23.75
N PHE A 119 36.02 44.75 23.11
CA PHE A 119 34.97 43.76 23.05
C PHE A 119 34.61 43.41 21.61
N ASP A 120 34.21 42.19 21.37
CA ASP A 120 33.46 41.80 20.18
C ASP A 120 32.00 42.14 20.43
N ALA A 121 31.48 43.06 19.66
CA ALA A 121 30.10 43.59 19.78
C ALA A 121 29.21 43.03 18.69
N VAL A 122 28.04 42.48 19.09
CA VAL A 122 27.02 41.96 18.20
C VAL A 122 25.72 42.71 18.46
N PHE A 123 25.12 43.22 17.39
CA PHE A 123 23.84 43.90 17.42
C PHE A 123 22.75 43.07 16.77
N HIS A 124 21.62 42.94 17.42
CA HIS A 124 20.43 42.35 16.78
C HIS A 124 19.14 42.99 17.33
N ARG A 125 18.05 42.91 16.55
CA ARG A 125 16.74 43.36 17.02
C ARG A 125 15.94 42.14 17.44
N ASN A 126 15.27 42.24 18.60
CA ASN A 126 14.35 41.21 19.05
C ASN A 126 12.97 41.35 18.37
N SER A 127 12.06 40.43 18.65
CA SER A 127 10.70 40.40 18.12
C SER A 127 9.85 41.63 18.55
N GLU A 128 10.23 42.30 19.62
CA GLU A 128 9.56 43.50 20.17
C GLU A 128 10.11 44.81 19.60
N GLY A 129 11.15 44.75 18.77
CA GLY A 129 11.78 45.92 18.13
C GLY A 129 12.88 46.60 18.93
N PHE A 130 13.28 46.04 20.07
CA PHE A 130 14.42 46.59 20.82
C PHE A 130 15.75 46.16 20.20
N LEU A 131 16.73 47.08 20.20
CA LEU A 131 18.10 46.79 19.78
C LEU A 131 18.85 46.17 20.97
N ILE A 132 19.33 44.95 20.78
CA ILE A 132 20.15 44.23 21.76
C ILE A 132 21.62 44.35 21.32
N LEU A 133 22.48 44.80 22.23
CA LEU A 133 23.92 44.82 22.09
C LEU A 133 24.55 43.81 23.04
N GLU A 134 25.21 42.82 22.47
CA GLU A 134 25.97 41.82 23.19
C GLU A 134 27.46 42.10 23.06
N LEU A 135 28.17 42.12 24.20
CA LEU A 135 29.59 42.41 24.29
C LEU A 135 30.31 41.22 24.86
N GLU A 136 31.22 40.65 24.10
CA GLU A 136 32.10 39.58 24.56
C GLU A 136 33.56 40.06 24.64
N PRO A 137 34.34 39.63 25.62
CA PRO A 137 35.78 40.03 25.71
C PRO A 137 36.51 39.58 24.42
N ALA A 138 37.14 40.52 23.74
CA ALA A 138 37.97 40.19 22.61
C ALA A 138 39.30 39.61 23.12
N ILE A 139 39.46 38.27 23.03
CA ILE A 139 40.69 37.59 23.45
C ILE A 139 41.72 37.72 22.33
N SER A 140 42.79 38.45 22.61
CA SER A 140 43.83 38.76 21.64
C SER A 140 44.79 37.63 21.27
N GLN A 141 44.67 36.46 21.90
CA GLN A 141 45.63 35.35 21.74
C GLN A 141 45.29 34.31 20.66
N GLU A 142 44.09 34.33 20.11
CA GLU A 142 43.69 33.36 19.06
C GLU A 142 43.11 34.08 17.82
N ASN A 143 43.81 35.12 17.33
CA ASN A 143 43.54 35.58 16.00
C ASN A 143 43.97 34.44 15.03
N ILE A 144 43.05 33.56 14.67
CA ILE A 144 43.27 32.72 13.51
C ILE A 144 43.23 33.64 12.30
N PRO A 145 44.41 33.91 11.64
CA PRO A 145 44.38 34.76 10.46
C PRO A 145 43.38 34.18 9.46
N PHE A 146 42.58 34.99 8.80
CA PHE A 146 41.61 34.55 7.78
C PHE A 146 42.24 33.52 6.82
N LEU A 147 43.51 33.70 6.49
CA LEU A 147 44.26 32.78 5.63
C LEU A 147 44.41 31.38 6.25
N SER A 148 44.69 31.34 7.55
CA SER A 148 44.77 30.06 8.29
C SER A 148 43.43 29.33 8.37
N PHE A 149 42.35 30.09 8.61
CA PHE A 149 40.98 29.54 8.55
C PHE A 149 40.64 29.05 7.14
N TYR A 150 40.94 29.84 6.10
CA TYR A 150 40.71 29.45 4.70
C TYR A 150 41.47 28.16 4.35
N HIS A 151 42.73 28.05 4.75
CA HIS A 151 43.52 26.84 4.51
C HIS A 151 42.95 25.62 5.24
N LEU A 152 42.50 25.81 6.48
CA LEU A 152 41.88 24.75 7.26
C LEU A 152 40.55 24.30 6.63
N ALA A 153 39.67 25.25 6.32
CA ALA A 153 38.40 24.96 5.67
C ALA A 153 38.56 24.28 4.31
N ARG A 154 39.50 24.74 3.48
CA ARG A 154 39.83 24.12 2.20
C ARG A 154 40.38 22.71 2.35
N ALA A 155 41.29 22.50 3.32
CA ALA A 155 41.83 21.18 3.58
C ALA A 155 40.74 20.19 4.06
N SER A 156 39.80 20.67 4.89
CA SER A 156 38.66 19.90 5.35
C SER A 156 37.71 19.56 4.20
N ILE A 157 37.36 20.53 3.35
CA ILE A 157 36.50 20.32 2.17
C ILE A 157 37.15 19.32 1.21
N ASN A 158 38.43 19.45 0.88
CA ASN A 158 39.11 18.52 -0.02
C ASN A 158 39.14 17.07 0.52
N ARG A 159 39.18 16.89 1.84
CA ARG A 159 39.09 15.54 2.46
C ARG A 159 37.67 14.99 2.36
N LEU A 160 36.68 15.83 2.55
CA LEU A 160 35.27 15.47 2.46
C LEU A 160 34.88 15.06 1.03
N GLU A 161 35.39 15.72 0.00
CA GLU A 161 35.13 15.41 -1.41
C GLU A 161 35.59 13.99 -1.82
N ASN A 162 36.62 13.44 -1.16
CA ASN A 162 37.20 12.13 -1.47
C ASN A 162 36.55 10.95 -0.72
N THR A 163 35.49 11.17 0.06
CA THR A 163 34.81 10.10 0.81
C THR A 163 33.89 9.27 -0.06
N LYS A 164 33.83 7.95 0.21
CA LYS A 164 33.09 6.97 -0.59
C LYS A 164 31.60 6.86 -0.23
N ASN A 165 31.26 7.16 1.02
CA ASN A 165 29.89 7.01 1.56
C ASN A 165 29.63 8.04 2.65
N LEU A 166 28.35 8.21 2.98
CA LEU A 166 27.88 9.18 3.99
C LEU A 166 28.48 8.93 5.38
N ARG A 167 28.66 7.66 5.78
CA ARG A 167 29.21 7.32 7.10
C ARG A 167 30.67 7.78 7.27
N GLU A 168 31.51 7.56 6.27
CA GLU A 168 32.91 8.02 6.25
C GLU A 168 32.96 9.53 6.26
N PHE A 169 32.07 10.18 5.48
CA PHE A 169 31.91 11.63 5.45
C PHE A 169 31.60 12.18 6.85
N CYS A 170 30.61 11.64 7.55
CA CYS A 170 30.24 12.05 8.91
C CYS A 170 31.40 11.87 9.91
N GLN A 171 32.18 10.79 9.78
CA GLN A 171 33.33 10.57 10.65
C GLN A 171 34.43 11.61 10.44
N ILE A 172 34.71 11.99 9.19
CA ILE A 172 35.70 13.04 8.89
C ILE A 172 35.23 14.39 9.44
N ILE A 173 33.94 14.69 9.38
CA ILE A 173 33.37 15.93 9.94
C ILE A 173 33.72 16.08 11.41
N VAL A 174 33.42 15.08 12.22
CA VAL A 174 33.69 15.16 13.68
C VAL A 174 35.16 15.26 13.99
N GLN A 175 36.02 14.63 13.19
CA GLN A 175 37.48 14.74 13.30
C GLN A 175 37.98 16.17 13.01
N GLU A 176 37.51 16.77 11.92
CA GLU A 176 37.92 18.13 11.52
C GLU A 176 37.39 19.18 12.49
N VAL A 177 36.12 19.08 12.93
CA VAL A 177 35.56 19.99 13.92
C VAL A 177 36.31 19.87 15.26
N ARG A 178 36.68 18.65 15.68
CA ARG A 178 37.47 18.47 16.89
C ARG A 178 38.85 19.11 16.79
N LYS A 179 39.54 18.98 15.67
CA LYS A 179 40.85 19.64 15.43
C LYS A 179 40.73 21.16 15.48
N VAL A 180 39.67 21.72 14.92
CA VAL A 180 39.44 23.18 14.86
C VAL A 180 39.07 23.75 16.22
N THR A 181 38.17 23.04 16.95
CA THR A 181 37.63 23.55 18.21
C THR A 181 38.46 23.13 19.44
N GLY A 182 39.23 22.04 19.32
CA GLY A 182 40.01 21.45 20.41
C GLY A 182 39.16 20.93 21.55
N PHE A 183 37.93 20.56 21.34
CA PHE A 183 37.06 19.91 22.33
C PHE A 183 37.46 18.45 22.54
N ASP A 184 37.22 17.92 23.76
CA ASP A 184 37.58 16.55 24.10
C ASP A 184 36.76 15.50 23.33
N ARG A 185 35.48 15.81 23.04
CA ARG A 185 34.55 14.99 22.27
C ARG A 185 33.79 15.87 21.26
N VAL A 186 33.63 15.38 20.05
CA VAL A 186 32.74 15.94 19.02
C VAL A 186 31.89 14.82 18.46
N MET A 187 30.59 15.03 18.43
CA MET A 187 29.59 14.05 17.97
C MET A 187 28.75 14.67 16.87
N LEU A 188 28.37 13.85 15.89
CA LEU A 188 27.29 14.15 14.97
C LEU A 188 26.03 13.41 15.43
N TYR A 189 25.05 14.19 15.88
CA TYR A 189 23.77 13.70 16.40
C TYR A 189 22.70 13.96 15.35
N LYS A 190 22.00 12.92 14.92
CA LYS A 190 20.90 12.96 13.94
C LYS A 190 19.57 12.77 14.65
N PHE A 191 18.56 13.55 14.28
CA PHE A 191 17.17 13.34 14.71
C PHE A 191 16.46 12.37 13.77
N ASP A 192 15.71 11.44 14.32
CA ASP A 192 14.84 10.53 13.62
C ASP A 192 13.41 11.14 13.49
N ASP A 193 12.59 10.60 12.60
CA ASP A 193 11.25 11.13 12.32
C ASP A 193 10.30 11.05 13.52
N ASP A 194 10.49 10.09 14.41
CA ASP A 194 9.75 9.93 15.66
C ASP A 194 10.17 10.92 16.76
N GLY A 195 11.22 11.71 16.49
CA GLY A 195 11.76 12.70 17.39
C GLY A 195 12.85 12.18 18.34
N HIS A 196 13.16 10.89 18.33
CA HIS A 196 14.39 10.38 18.96
C HIS A 196 15.62 10.89 18.21
N GLY A 197 16.80 10.65 18.72
CA GLY A 197 18.01 10.95 18.00
C GLY A 197 19.13 10.00 18.36
N SER A 198 20.11 9.90 17.48
CA SER A 198 21.23 8.97 17.62
C SER A 198 22.56 9.62 17.28
N VAL A 199 23.64 9.16 17.92
CA VAL A 199 25.01 9.56 17.59
C VAL A 199 25.50 8.71 16.43
N ILE A 200 25.58 9.31 15.24
CA ILE A 200 25.96 8.61 14.00
C ILE A 200 27.46 8.67 13.68
N ALA A 201 28.18 9.63 14.27
CA ALA A 201 29.63 9.73 14.20
C ALA A 201 30.19 10.36 15.49
N GLU A 202 31.37 9.95 15.91
CA GLU A 202 32.02 10.47 17.12
C GLU A 202 33.55 10.50 16.96
N GLU A 203 34.17 11.58 17.44
CA GLU A 203 35.61 11.65 17.65
C GLU A 203 35.88 12.17 19.06
N LYS A 204 36.73 11.49 19.85
CA LYS A 204 36.94 11.78 21.26
C LYS A 204 38.38 11.49 21.71
N ILE A 205 38.74 11.95 22.88
CA ILE A 205 39.96 11.48 23.57
C ILE A 205 39.75 10.06 24.10
N ASP A 206 40.82 9.28 24.26
CA ASP A 206 40.73 7.87 24.63
C ASP A 206 40.15 7.65 26.04
N GLU A 207 40.25 8.63 26.91
CA GLU A 207 39.78 8.58 28.30
C GLU A 207 38.26 8.66 28.45
N LEU A 208 37.53 9.04 27.41
CA LEU A 208 36.07 9.17 27.43
C LEU A 208 35.40 7.88 26.94
N GLU A 209 34.26 7.52 27.51
CA GLU A 209 33.40 6.47 26.98
C GLU A 209 32.79 6.88 25.63
N SER A 210 32.55 5.91 24.78
CA SER A 210 31.94 6.20 23.45
C SER A 210 30.43 6.30 23.55
N TYR A 211 29.89 7.30 22.88
CA TYR A 211 28.44 7.47 22.64
C TYR A 211 28.01 7.07 21.23
N LEU A 212 28.94 6.64 20.39
CA LEU A 212 28.65 6.22 19.02
C LEU A 212 27.59 5.12 18.99
N GLY A 213 26.53 5.32 18.25
CA GLY A 213 25.41 4.40 18.11
C GLY A 213 24.43 4.41 19.30
N LEU A 214 24.60 5.30 20.29
CA LEU A 214 23.62 5.49 21.35
C LEU A 214 22.45 6.33 20.87
N HIS A 215 21.23 5.90 21.24
CA HIS A 215 19.98 6.61 21.03
C HIS A 215 19.59 7.41 22.26
N TYR A 216 18.89 8.52 22.04
CA TYR A 216 18.40 9.44 23.05
C TYR A 216 16.94 9.78 22.76
N PRO A 217 16.04 9.72 23.77
CA PRO A 217 14.62 9.99 23.55
C PRO A 217 14.34 11.46 23.22
N GLU A 218 13.20 11.73 22.58
CA GLU A 218 12.72 13.09 22.25
C GLU A 218 12.74 14.03 23.46
N SER A 219 12.50 13.48 24.63
CA SER A 219 12.46 14.22 25.89
C SER A 219 13.78 14.91 26.28
N ASP A 220 14.94 14.42 25.82
CA ASP A 220 16.26 15.03 26.13
C ASP A 220 16.43 16.37 25.43
N ILE A 221 15.89 16.52 24.21
CA ILE A 221 15.87 17.76 23.44
C ILE A 221 14.42 18.02 22.98
N PRO A 222 13.58 18.58 23.87
CA PRO A 222 12.16 18.77 23.59
C PRO A 222 11.92 19.83 22.50
N LYS A 223 10.74 19.82 21.86
CA LYS A 223 10.38 20.70 20.74
C LYS A 223 10.71 22.19 20.94
N PRO A 224 10.46 22.82 22.13
CA PRO A 224 10.85 24.21 22.35
C PRO A 224 12.35 24.45 22.28
N ALA A 225 13.16 23.49 22.77
CA ALA A 225 14.62 23.57 22.68
C ALA A 225 15.09 23.39 21.22
N ARG A 226 14.47 22.48 20.45
CA ARG A 226 14.79 22.31 19.01
C ARG A 226 14.50 23.58 18.21
N LYS A 227 13.41 24.29 18.52
CA LYS A 227 13.10 25.57 17.89
C LYS A 227 14.23 26.58 18.13
N LEU A 228 14.75 26.68 19.36
CA LEU A 228 15.86 27.57 19.67
C LEU A 228 17.17 27.20 18.94
N PHE A 229 17.40 25.92 18.64
CA PHE A 229 18.52 25.48 17.80
C PHE A 229 18.32 25.83 16.32
N ILE A 230 17.08 25.98 15.85
CA ILE A 230 16.78 26.49 14.51
C ILE A 230 17.03 27.99 14.46
N ASP A 231 16.53 28.73 15.46
CA ASP A 231 16.65 30.20 15.51
C ASP A 231 18.11 30.63 15.74
N ASN A 232 18.90 29.85 16.50
CA ASN A 232 20.33 30.08 16.77
C ASN A 232 21.16 28.87 16.33
N SER A 233 21.78 28.98 15.17
CA SER A 233 22.56 27.90 14.57
C SER A 233 23.83 27.50 15.33
N ILE A 234 24.31 28.34 16.27
CA ILE A 234 25.45 28.01 17.13
C ILE A 234 25.22 28.44 18.58
N ARG A 235 25.56 27.57 19.51
CA ARG A 235 25.37 27.77 20.95
C ARG A 235 26.63 27.40 21.72
N LEU A 236 27.17 28.35 22.49
CA LEU A 236 28.31 28.13 23.40
C LEU A 236 27.83 28.15 24.87
N ILE A 237 28.27 27.20 25.66
CA ILE A 237 28.24 27.20 27.13
C ILE A 237 29.68 27.02 27.57
N PRO A 238 30.41 28.06 27.87
CA PRO A 238 31.85 28.00 28.14
C PRO A 238 32.18 27.40 29.53
N ASP A 239 31.25 27.49 30.45
CA ASP A 239 31.38 26.89 31.78
C ASP A 239 30.01 26.56 32.36
N THR A 240 29.82 25.30 32.69
CA THR A 240 28.57 24.80 33.26
C THR A 240 28.45 25.06 34.79
N ASN A 241 29.52 25.47 35.46
CA ASN A 241 29.55 25.68 36.90
C ASN A 241 29.32 27.12 37.33
N ILE A 242 29.27 28.08 36.39
CA ILE A 242 29.11 29.50 36.68
C ILE A 242 27.64 29.87 36.80
N GLU A 243 27.31 30.67 37.83
CA GLU A 243 25.96 31.19 38.01
C GLU A 243 25.65 32.27 36.96
N PRO A 244 24.42 32.25 36.40
CA PRO A 244 23.99 33.24 35.41
C PRO A 244 23.83 34.64 36.01
N VAL A 245 24.02 35.67 35.18
CA VAL A 245 23.86 37.06 35.55
C VAL A 245 22.47 37.55 35.22
N ILE A 246 21.84 38.23 36.20
CA ILE A 246 20.50 38.78 36.04
C ILE A 246 20.58 40.09 35.22
N ILE A 247 19.57 40.36 34.39
CA ILE A 247 19.37 41.63 33.67
C ILE A 247 18.67 42.61 34.63
N PHE A 248 19.12 43.85 34.65
CA PHE A 248 18.56 44.93 35.47
C PHE A 248 18.02 46.09 34.60
N PRO A 249 16.80 46.56 34.85
CA PRO A 249 15.76 45.93 35.68
C PRO A 249 15.32 44.59 35.09
N VAL A 250 14.71 43.71 35.90
CA VAL A 250 14.32 42.36 35.48
C VAL A 250 13.27 42.41 34.37
N ASP A 251 12.26 43.23 34.56
CA ASP A 251 11.25 43.52 33.55
C ASP A 251 11.62 44.73 32.72
N ASN A 252 11.40 44.65 31.43
CA ASN A 252 11.65 45.78 30.53
C ASN A 252 10.71 46.94 30.89
N PRO A 253 11.22 48.18 31.13
CA PRO A 253 10.41 49.29 31.57
C PRO A 253 9.33 49.74 30.58
N VAL A 254 9.44 49.39 29.32
CA VAL A 254 8.45 49.70 28.28
C VAL A 254 7.34 48.65 28.21
N THR A 255 7.69 47.35 28.24
CA THR A 255 6.74 46.27 28.08
C THR A 255 6.22 45.68 29.38
N ASN A 256 6.84 45.98 30.52
CA ASN A 256 6.56 45.46 31.87
C ASN A 256 6.58 43.89 31.92
N ARG A 257 7.49 43.28 31.17
CA ARG A 257 7.72 41.85 31.16
C ARG A 257 9.18 41.54 30.80
N PRO A 258 9.66 40.31 31.05
CA PRO A 258 11.02 39.93 30.65
C PRO A 258 11.22 40.05 29.14
N VAL A 259 12.43 40.49 28.75
CA VAL A 259 12.81 40.72 27.35
C VAL A 259 12.96 39.38 26.61
N ASP A 260 12.57 39.37 25.34
CA ASP A 260 12.79 38.23 24.43
C ASP A 260 14.25 38.14 24.00
N LEU A 261 14.93 37.12 24.46
CA LEU A 261 16.34 36.79 24.15
C LEU A 261 16.49 35.63 23.15
N THR A 262 15.47 35.36 22.33
CA THR A 262 15.50 34.26 21.35
C THR A 262 16.78 34.27 20.53
N ASN A 263 17.16 35.42 19.99
CA ASN A 263 18.33 35.58 19.12
C ASN A 263 19.64 35.93 19.87
N SER A 264 19.61 35.97 21.22
CA SER A 264 20.77 36.35 22.00
C SER A 264 21.74 35.18 22.20
N ILE A 265 23.00 35.40 21.89
CA ILE A 265 24.10 34.44 22.07
C ILE A 265 24.41 34.27 23.55
N LEU A 266 24.33 35.37 24.34
CA LEU A 266 24.59 35.39 25.77
C LEU A 266 23.45 34.84 26.62
N ARG A 267 22.26 34.59 26.07
CA ARG A 267 21.13 34.03 26.83
C ARG A 267 21.54 32.83 27.69
N SER A 268 21.18 32.85 28.96
CA SER A 268 21.45 31.70 29.85
C SER A 268 20.77 30.42 29.37
N PRO A 269 21.43 29.26 29.41
CA PRO A 269 20.80 27.96 29.21
C PRO A 269 19.74 27.68 30.29
N ALA A 270 18.77 26.85 29.96
CA ALA A 270 17.81 26.39 30.96
C ALA A 270 18.51 25.60 32.06
N PRO A 271 18.15 25.79 33.34
CA PRO A 271 18.80 25.08 34.46
C PRO A 271 18.80 23.55 34.32
N CYS A 272 17.76 22.98 33.76
CA CYS A 272 17.66 21.54 33.48
C CYS A 272 18.72 21.08 32.47
N HIS A 273 19.06 21.92 31.48
CA HIS A 273 20.10 21.60 30.50
C HIS A 273 21.51 21.65 31.11
N ILE A 274 21.76 22.59 31.99
CA ILE A 274 23.01 22.65 32.75
C ILE A 274 23.16 21.41 33.62
N GLU A 275 22.09 21.01 34.35
CA GLU A 275 22.09 19.79 35.17
C GLU A 275 22.31 18.52 34.32
N TYR A 276 21.72 18.48 33.11
CA TYR A 276 21.96 17.41 32.13
C TYR A 276 23.43 17.30 31.75
N LEU A 277 24.07 18.45 31.40
CA LEU A 277 25.50 18.48 31.07
C LEU A 277 26.40 18.08 32.26
N HIS A 278 26.05 18.51 33.47
CA HIS A 278 26.76 18.11 34.68
C HIS A 278 26.69 16.60 34.90
N ASN A 279 25.49 16.00 34.70
CA ASN A 279 25.29 14.57 34.84
C ASN A 279 26.10 13.78 33.79
N MET A 280 26.38 14.36 32.63
CA MET A 280 27.28 13.82 31.60
C MET A 280 28.78 14.09 31.89
N GLY A 281 29.12 14.81 32.93
CA GLY A 281 30.50 15.20 33.24
C GLY A 281 31.09 16.25 32.30
N VAL A 282 30.23 17.10 31.70
CA VAL A 282 30.62 18.12 30.74
C VAL A 282 30.79 19.48 31.41
N GLY A 283 32.00 20.06 31.32
CA GLY A 283 32.35 21.39 31.87
C GLY A 283 32.11 22.53 30.87
N ALA A 284 32.18 22.25 29.57
CA ALA A 284 31.86 23.21 28.51
C ALA A 284 31.21 22.50 27.29
N SER A 285 30.29 23.21 26.60
CA SER A 285 29.61 22.67 25.43
C SER A 285 29.55 23.72 24.32
N LEU A 286 29.78 23.28 23.06
CA LEU A 286 29.53 24.04 21.84
C LEU A 286 28.65 23.18 20.92
N THR A 287 27.52 23.74 20.51
CA THR A 287 26.57 23.05 19.61
C THR A 287 26.41 23.83 18.31
N ILE A 288 26.50 23.15 17.18
CA ILE A 288 26.28 23.68 15.82
C ILE A 288 25.06 22.97 15.24
N SER A 289 24.07 23.72 14.83
CA SER A 289 22.82 23.18 14.26
C SER A 289 22.97 22.87 12.77
N LEU A 290 22.42 21.74 12.36
CA LEU A 290 22.31 21.29 10.98
C LEU A 290 20.83 21.35 10.56
N ILE A 291 20.49 22.31 9.67
CA ILE A 291 19.11 22.70 9.37
C ILE A 291 18.81 22.42 7.90
N LYS A 292 17.77 21.62 7.62
CA LYS A 292 17.24 21.36 6.27
C LYS A 292 15.80 21.85 6.19
N ASP A 293 15.48 22.69 5.21
CA ASP A 293 14.11 23.15 4.92
C ASP A 293 13.35 23.64 6.16
N GLN A 294 14.00 24.49 6.96
CA GLN A 294 13.49 25.02 8.23
C GLN A 294 13.28 23.95 9.32
N LYS A 295 13.79 22.74 9.15
CA LYS A 295 13.75 21.67 10.16
C LYS A 295 15.14 21.37 10.69
N LEU A 296 15.23 21.05 11.97
CA LEU A 296 16.47 20.63 12.58
C LEU A 296 16.73 19.17 12.23
N TRP A 297 17.67 18.91 11.31
CA TRP A 297 18.09 17.58 10.91
C TRP A 297 18.99 16.91 11.94
N GLY A 298 19.89 17.71 12.55
CA GLY A 298 20.86 17.19 13.52
C GLY A 298 21.67 18.27 14.17
N LEU A 299 22.62 17.86 15.01
CA LEU A 299 23.53 18.71 15.75
C LEU A 299 24.97 18.20 15.65
N ILE A 300 25.94 19.11 15.50
CA ILE A 300 27.32 18.79 15.88
C ILE A 300 27.51 19.25 17.33
N ALA A 301 27.58 18.29 18.24
CA ALA A 301 27.73 18.54 19.68
C ALA A 301 29.18 18.33 20.11
N CYS A 302 29.79 19.40 20.66
CA CYS A 302 31.16 19.40 21.16
C CYS A 302 31.14 19.51 22.69
N HIS A 303 31.77 18.59 23.39
CA HIS A 303 31.86 18.53 24.85
C HIS A 303 33.30 18.58 25.33
N HIS A 304 33.53 19.30 26.41
CA HIS A 304 34.82 19.41 27.07
C HIS A 304 34.69 19.17 28.58
N LYS A 305 35.66 18.51 29.21
CA LYS A 305 35.61 18.17 30.64
C LYS A 305 35.74 19.39 31.55
N THR A 306 36.50 20.37 31.13
CA THR A 306 36.75 21.61 31.87
C THR A 306 36.18 22.81 31.18
N PRO A 307 36.00 23.94 31.86
CA PRO A 307 35.59 25.19 31.22
C PRO A 307 36.45 25.54 30.00
N LYS A 308 35.79 25.89 28.89
CA LYS A 308 36.45 26.23 27.63
C LYS A 308 35.68 27.33 26.90
N TYR A 309 36.30 28.46 26.72
CA TYR A 309 35.79 29.54 25.93
C TYR A 309 36.24 29.39 24.47
N VAL A 310 35.35 29.70 23.54
CA VAL A 310 35.61 29.74 22.10
C VAL A 310 35.30 31.15 21.60
N SER A 311 36.29 31.79 20.96
CA SER A 311 36.14 33.16 20.45
C SER A 311 34.98 33.27 19.46
N TYR A 312 34.42 34.49 19.35
CA TYR A 312 33.34 34.77 18.42
C TYR A 312 33.73 34.41 16.97
N GLU A 313 34.95 34.78 16.56
CA GLU A 313 35.46 34.51 15.22
C GLU A 313 35.49 32.98 14.92
N LEU A 314 35.98 32.18 15.87
CA LEU A 314 36.03 30.71 15.70
C LEU A 314 34.63 30.10 15.67
N ARG A 315 33.69 30.59 16.48
CA ARG A 315 32.29 30.16 16.45
C ARG A 315 31.64 30.42 15.09
N LYS A 316 31.86 31.66 14.53
CA LYS A 316 31.35 32.01 13.20
C LYS A 316 32.00 31.18 12.09
N ALA A 317 33.26 30.82 12.24
CA ALA A 317 33.92 29.84 11.37
C ALA A 317 33.27 28.48 11.45
N CYS A 318 32.97 27.99 12.64
CA CYS A 318 32.28 26.70 12.85
C CYS A 318 30.83 26.71 12.31
N GLU A 319 30.12 27.84 12.47
CA GLU A 319 28.78 28.04 11.90
C GLU A 319 28.79 27.94 10.37
N PHE A 320 29.75 28.63 9.74
CA PHE A 320 29.92 28.57 8.29
C PHE A 320 30.26 27.15 7.81
N LEU A 321 31.21 26.48 8.47
CA LEU A 321 31.56 25.10 8.17
C LEU A 321 30.34 24.17 8.34
N GLY A 322 29.56 24.34 9.39
CA GLY A 322 28.34 23.57 9.61
C GLY A 322 27.35 23.67 8.45
N ARG A 323 27.16 24.87 7.89
CA ARG A 323 26.30 25.07 6.71
C ARG A 323 26.85 24.40 5.46
N VAL A 324 28.16 24.53 5.19
CA VAL A 324 28.81 23.89 4.04
C VAL A 324 28.74 22.36 4.14
N ILE A 325 29.10 21.84 5.31
CA ILE A 325 29.05 20.39 5.62
C ILE A 325 27.64 19.87 5.42
N PHE A 326 26.65 20.57 5.95
CA PHE A 326 25.28 20.13 5.86
C PHE A 326 24.73 20.17 4.43
N SER A 327 25.11 21.17 3.63
CA SER A 327 24.77 21.20 2.20
C SER A 327 25.27 19.94 1.49
N GLU A 328 26.46 19.49 1.81
CA GLU A 328 27.05 18.27 1.23
C GLU A 328 26.39 17.00 1.75
N ILE A 329 26.06 16.89 3.05
CA ILE A 329 25.27 15.77 3.61
C ILE A 329 23.94 15.64 2.87
N SER A 330 23.22 16.75 2.72
CA SER A 330 21.92 16.80 2.04
C SER A 330 22.02 16.36 0.59
N ALA A 331 23.05 16.84 -0.14
CA ALA A 331 23.27 16.45 -1.53
C ALA A 331 23.57 14.95 -1.69
N ARG A 332 24.31 14.37 -0.75
CA ARG A 332 24.63 12.93 -0.77
C ARG A 332 23.42 12.06 -0.41
N GLU A 333 22.66 12.43 0.62
CA GLU A 333 21.39 11.73 0.94
C GLU A 333 20.45 11.78 -0.27
N GLU A 334 20.30 12.95 -0.93
CA GLU A 334 19.46 13.07 -2.12
C GLU A 334 19.97 12.27 -3.30
N THR A 335 21.29 12.12 -3.46
CA THR A 335 21.88 11.32 -4.53
C THR A 335 21.64 9.82 -4.27
N GLU A 336 21.88 9.33 -3.04
CA GLU A 336 21.61 7.93 -2.67
C GLU A 336 20.12 7.59 -2.85
N ASP A 337 19.23 8.49 -2.41
CA ASP A 337 17.77 8.34 -2.61
C ASP A 337 17.38 8.37 -4.09
N TYR A 338 18.03 9.24 -4.89
CA TYR A 338 17.79 9.33 -6.32
C TYR A 338 18.23 8.07 -7.05
N ASP A 339 19.43 7.57 -6.79
CA ASP A 339 19.96 6.35 -7.40
C ASP A 339 19.09 5.14 -7.04
N TYR A 340 18.67 5.03 -5.78
CA TYR A 340 17.76 3.98 -5.35
C TYR A 340 16.40 4.08 -6.07
N ARG A 341 15.83 5.27 -6.17
CA ARG A 341 14.57 5.53 -6.90
C ARG A 341 14.68 5.18 -8.38
N MET A 342 15.78 5.57 -9.03
CA MET A 342 16.03 5.26 -10.44
C MET A 342 16.13 3.75 -10.66
N ASN A 343 16.80 3.04 -9.77
CA ASN A 343 16.89 1.58 -9.83
C ASN A 343 15.51 0.92 -9.68
N LEU A 344 14.68 1.36 -8.71
CA LEU A 344 13.31 0.83 -8.56
C LEU A 344 12.43 1.15 -9.77
N THR A 345 12.57 2.33 -10.36
CA THR A 345 11.84 2.71 -11.58
C THR A 345 12.25 1.82 -12.76
N TYR A 346 13.54 1.51 -12.89
CA TYR A 346 14.03 0.59 -13.90
C TYR A 346 13.47 -0.83 -13.70
N ILE A 347 13.53 -1.37 -12.48
CA ILE A 347 12.95 -2.68 -12.15
C ILE A 347 11.46 -2.69 -12.46
N GLN A 348 10.72 -1.67 -12.06
CA GLN A 348 9.29 -1.55 -12.35
C GLN A 348 9.00 -1.58 -13.86
N SER A 349 9.80 -0.88 -14.68
CA SER A 349 9.61 -0.88 -16.13
C SER A 349 9.79 -2.28 -16.75
N LEU A 350 10.77 -3.03 -16.26
CA LEU A 350 10.98 -4.41 -16.67
C LEU A 350 9.85 -5.34 -16.23
N LEU A 351 9.35 -5.20 -15.00
CA LEU A 351 8.21 -5.98 -14.53
C LEU A 351 6.95 -5.73 -15.37
N VAL A 352 6.70 -4.49 -15.77
CA VAL A 352 5.57 -4.14 -16.66
C VAL A 352 5.76 -4.76 -18.04
N GLU A 353 6.99 -4.75 -18.57
CA GLU A 353 7.31 -5.40 -19.84
C GLU A 353 7.06 -6.92 -19.75
N TYR A 354 7.59 -7.59 -18.74
CA TYR A 354 7.42 -9.02 -18.53
C TYR A 354 5.95 -9.41 -18.34
N MET A 355 5.18 -8.65 -17.56
CA MET A 355 3.73 -8.88 -17.43
C MET A 355 2.97 -8.78 -18.76
N SER A 356 3.47 -7.98 -19.70
CA SER A 356 2.85 -7.77 -21.00
C SER A 356 3.23 -8.83 -22.03
N GLN A 357 4.33 -9.51 -21.83
CA GLN A 357 4.86 -10.57 -22.75
C GLN A 357 4.34 -11.96 -22.41
N GLU A 358 3.94 -12.20 -21.15
CA GLU A 358 3.45 -13.49 -20.70
C GLU A 358 1.93 -13.60 -20.82
N ASP A 359 1.41 -14.79 -21.11
CA ASP A 359 -0.03 -15.08 -21.15
C ASP A 359 -0.71 -14.84 -19.80
N ASN A 360 0.03 -15.12 -18.72
CA ASN A 360 -0.36 -14.83 -17.35
C ASN A 360 0.58 -13.77 -16.76
N PHE A 361 0.05 -12.60 -16.48
CA PHE A 361 0.83 -11.48 -15.93
C PHE A 361 1.58 -11.84 -14.63
N ILE A 362 1.09 -12.82 -13.84
CA ILE A 362 1.74 -13.30 -12.62
C ILE A 362 3.09 -13.93 -12.95
N ASP A 363 3.19 -14.66 -14.03
CA ASP A 363 4.43 -15.27 -14.48
C ASP A 363 5.51 -14.21 -14.79
N GLY A 364 5.10 -13.10 -15.36
CA GLY A 364 5.96 -11.95 -15.60
C GLY A 364 6.50 -11.31 -14.31
N LEU A 365 5.74 -11.36 -13.20
CA LEU A 365 6.20 -10.85 -11.90
C LEU A 365 7.18 -11.79 -11.18
N VAL A 366 7.12 -13.10 -11.47
CA VAL A 366 7.71 -14.15 -10.62
C VAL A 366 8.90 -14.84 -11.29
N LYS A 367 8.81 -15.18 -12.58
CA LYS A 367 9.75 -16.09 -13.26
C LYS A 367 11.00 -15.40 -13.78
N ASN A 368 10.94 -14.12 -14.04
CA ASN A 368 12.01 -13.34 -14.64
C ASN A 368 12.96 -12.73 -13.58
N GLN A 369 14.09 -12.17 -14.02
CA GLN A 369 15.01 -11.38 -13.20
C GLN A 369 15.24 -10.03 -13.89
N PRO A 370 15.05 -8.91 -13.20
CA PRO A 370 14.55 -8.80 -11.81
C PRO A 370 13.09 -9.25 -11.67
N ASN A 371 12.72 -9.70 -10.48
CA ASN A 371 11.37 -10.13 -10.15
C ASN A 371 10.71 -9.24 -9.09
N LEU A 372 9.54 -9.65 -8.59
CA LEU A 372 8.76 -8.89 -7.63
C LEU A 372 9.51 -8.56 -6.32
N LEU A 373 10.48 -9.39 -5.87
CA LEU A 373 11.29 -9.13 -4.67
C LEU A 373 12.25 -7.97 -4.88
N ASP A 374 12.79 -7.82 -6.10
CA ASP A 374 13.78 -6.77 -6.39
C ASP A 374 13.18 -5.36 -6.38
N LEU A 375 11.84 -5.24 -6.43
CA LEU A 375 11.13 -3.96 -6.30
C LEU A 375 11.15 -3.40 -4.87
N THR A 376 11.42 -4.24 -3.89
CA THR A 376 11.49 -3.87 -2.48
C THR A 376 12.64 -4.63 -1.83
N SER A 377 13.09 -4.22 -0.66
CA SER A 377 14.07 -5.00 0.11
C SER A 377 13.41 -6.13 0.93
N ALA A 378 12.35 -6.74 0.39
CA ALA A 378 11.65 -7.86 1.03
C ALA A 378 12.38 -9.18 0.81
N THR A 379 12.25 -10.12 1.76
CA THR A 379 12.79 -11.48 1.64
C THR A 379 11.79 -12.45 1.05
N GLY A 380 10.51 -12.11 1.06
CA GLY A 380 9.41 -12.90 0.49
C GLY A 380 8.32 -12.03 -0.11
N ALA A 381 7.62 -12.58 -1.10
CA ALA A 381 6.43 -11.96 -1.69
C ALA A 381 5.40 -13.01 -2.08
N ALA A 382 4.13 -12.62 -2.12
CA ALA A 382 3.02 -13.46 -2.55
C ALA A 382 2.09 -12.67 -3.48
N VAL A 383 1.70 -13.31 -4.59
CA VAL A 383 0.64 -12.82 -5.47
C VAL A 383 -0.60 -13.66 -5.24
N CYS A 384 -1.63 -13.07 -4.65
CA CYS A 384 -2.91 -13.69 -4.36
C CYS A 384 -3.89 -13.29 -5.45
N PHE A 385 -4.27 -14.21 -6.35
CA PHE A 385 -5.14 -13.89 -7.49
C PHE A 385 -6.07 -15.04 -7.83
N GLY A 386 -7.37 -14.77 -7.95
CA GLY A 386 -8.38 -15.78 -8.30
C GLY A 386 -8.47 -16.94 -7.32
N GLY A 387 -8.08 -16.75 -6.06
CA GLY A 387 -8.06 -17.79 -5.02
C GLY A 387 -6.80 -18.67 -5.02
N ASN A 388 -5.85 -18.41 -5.91
CA ASN A 388 -4.56 -19.08 -5.97
C ASN A 388 -3.46 -18.18 -5.37
N TYR A 389 -2.41 -18.81 -4.82
CA TYR A 389 -1.26 -18.14 -4.22
C TYR A 389 0.00 -18.49 -5.00
N THR A 390 0.69 -17.50 -5.52
CA THR A 390 2.03 -17.66 -6.13
C THR A 390 3.06 -17.03 -5.20
N LEU A 391 3.98 -17.84 -4.68
CA LEU A 391 4.92 -17.49 -3.63
C LEU A 391 6.34 -17.33 -4.18
N ILE A 392 7.09 -16.35 -3.66
CA ILE A 392 8.49 -16.11 -3.99
C ILE A 392 9.27 -15.84 -2.69
N GLY A 393 10.43 -16.47 -2.53
CA GLY A 393 11.28 -16.27 -1.36
C GLY A 393 10.70 -16.85 -0.08
N GLU A 394 10.94 -16.19 1.05
CA GLU A 394 10.49 -16.63 2.37
C GLU A 394 9.11 -16.04 2.69
N THR A 395 8.08 -16.88 2.70
CA THR A 395 6.70 -16.45 2.89
C THR A 395 6.00 -17.23 4.01
N PRO A 396 4.91 -16.71 4.61
CA PRO A 396 3.97 -17.51 5.38
C PRO A 396 3.38 -18.63 4.53
N ARG A 397 2.81 -19.65 5.17
CA ARG A 397 2.13 -20.77 4.51
C ARG A 397 0.83 -20.30 3.86
N GLU A 398 0.36 -21.03 2.85
CA GLU A 398 -0.88 -20.68 2.14
C GLU A 398 -2.11 -20.57 3.07
N GLU A 399 -2.20 -21.44 4.08
CA GLU A 399 -3.28 -21.36 5.08
C GLU A 399 -3.22 -20.06 5.88
N GLU A 400 -2.01 -19.65 6.32
CA GLU A 400 -1.76 -18.39 7.06
C GLU A 400 -2.05 -17.18 6.18
N LEU A 401 -1.66 -17.24 4.89
CA LEU A 401 -1.94 -16.19 3.91
C LEU A 401 -3.44 -16.03 3.64
N ASN A 402 -4.19 -17.13 3.60
CA ASN A 402 -5.64 -17.07 3.39
C ASN A 402 -6.33 -16.29 4.53
N PHE A 403 -5.96 -16.55 5.79
CA PHE A 403 -6.47 -15.80 6.93
C PHE A 403 -6.00 -14.33 6.92
N LEU A 404 -4.75 -14.09 6.56
CA LEU A 404 -4.20 -12.72 6.46
C LEU A 404 -4.93 -11.91 5.38
N VAL A 405 -5.18 -12.48 4.20
CA VAL A 405 -5.91 -11.81 3.11
C VAL A 405 -7.35 -11.50 3.51
N GLU A 406 -8.03 -12.42 4.21
CA GLU A 406 -9.38 -12.17 4.69
C GLU A 406 -9.40 -11.07 5.79
N TRP A 407 -8.37 -11.02 6.64
CA TRP A 407 -8.20 -9.94 7.60
C TRP A 407 -7.94 -8.60 6.91
N LEU A 408 -7.03 -8.55 5.91
CA LEU A 408 -6.74 -7.35 5.12
C LEU A 408 -8.00 -6.78 4.47
N LYS A 409 -8.81 -7.63 3.86
CA LYS A 409 -10.07 -7.25 3.21
C LYS A 409 -11.06 -6.58 4.14
N ASN A 410 -11.10 -7.01 5.42
CA ASN A 410 -12.08 -6.51 6.40
C ASN A 410 -11.58 -5.29 7.18
N ASN A 411 -10.28 -4.98 7.14
CA ASN A 411 -9.67 -3.94 7.98
C ASN A 411 -8.98 -2.83 7.19
N ILE A 412 -8.86 -2.96 5.84
CA ILE A 412 -8.10 -2.00 5.04
C ILE A 412 -8.95 -1.53 3.87
N GLU A 413 -9.13 -0.21 3.79
CA GLU A 413 -9.82 0.49 2.70
C GLU A 413 -8.83 1.24 1.78
N ASP A 414 -7.58 1.42 2.22
CA ASP A 414 -6.56 2.20 1.52
C ASP A 414 -5.97 1.47 0.30
N GLU A 415 -5.40 2.23 -0.63
CA GLU A 415 -4.71 1.70 -1.83
C GLU A 415 -3.42 0.93 -1.50
N VAL A 416 -2.85 1.12 -0.33
CA VAL A 416 -1.66 0.44 0.18
C VAL A 416 -1.73 0.31 1.69
N PHE A 417 -1.36 -0.84 2.20
CA PHE A 417 -1.15 -1.05 3.62
C PHE A 417 0.29 -1.45 3.87
N TYR A 418 0.90 -0.87 4.89
CA TYR A 418 2.25 -1.26 5.31
C TYR A 418 2.41 -1.14 6.82
N THR A 419 3.20 -2.05 7.37
CA THR A 419 3.59 -2.05 8.78
C THR A 419 4.94 -2.76 8.92
N ASP A 420 5.72 -2.35 9.90
CA ASP A 420 6.95 -3.02 10.34
C ASP A 420 6.73 -3.97 11.52
N SER A 421 5.53 -3.94 12.11
CA SER A 421 5.15 -4.67 13.32
C SER A 421 3.79 -5.35 13.17
N LEU A 422 3.68 -6.25 12.20
CA LEU A 422 2.43 -6.93 11.84
C LEU A 422 1.77 -7.63 13.05
N ALA A 423 2.54 -8.28 13.89
CA ALA A 423 2.02 -8.99 15.06
C ALA A 423 1.32 -8.09 16.10
N ASN A 424 1.63 -6.78 16.12
CA ASN A 424 0.96 -5.82 17.01
C ASN A 424 -0.44 -5.44 16.51
N ILE A 425 -0.69 -5.58 15.20
CA ILE A 425 -1.95 -5.20 14.54
C ILE A 425 -2.78 -6.47 14.25
N TYR A 426 -2.11 -7.54 13.86
CA TYR A 426 -2.69 -8.85 13.57
C TYR A 426 -1.98 -9.92 14.43
N PRO A 427 -2.51 -10.26 15.62
CA PRO A 427 -1.83 -11.12 16.61
C PRO A 427 -1.48 -12.52 16.11
N ASP A 428 -2.24 -13.08 15.16
CA ASP A 428 -1.96 -14.40 14.59
C ASP A 428 -0.62 -14.45 13.84
N ALA A 429 -0.11 -13.28 13.41
CA ALA A 429 1.20 -13.16 12.77
C ALA A 429 2.38 -13.56 13.67
N ILE A 430 2.18 -13.69 14.98
CA ILE A 430 3.20 -14.20 15.90
C ILE A 430 3.71 -15.58 15.46
N SER A 431 2.83 -16.42 14.89
CA SER A 431 3.17 -17.77 14.44
C SER A 431 4.19 -17.79 13.29
N PHE A 432 4.20 -16.77 12.43
CA PHE A 432 5.08 -16.66 11.26
C PHE A 432 5.96 -15.38 11.27
N LYS A 433 6.19 -14.80 12.43
CA LYS A 433 7.02 -13.58 12.59
C LYS A 433 8.43 -13.70 11.99
N ASN A 434 9.00 -14.90 11.96
CA ASN A 434 10.33 -15.14 11.41
C ASN A 434 10.44 -14.87 9.90
N VAL A 435 9.31 -14.84 9.19
CA VAL A 435 9.23 -14.57 7.76
C VAL A 435 8.43 -13.29 7.45
N ALA A 436 7.50 -12.88 8.33
CA ALA A 436 6.60 -11.75 8.09
C ALA A 436 6.30 -10.96 9.36
N SER A 437 7.30 -10.32 9.96
CA SER A 437 7.10 -9.26 10.96
C SER A 437 6.76 -7.92 10.32
N GLY A 438 7.25 -7.65 9.11
CA GLY A 438 6.84 -6.52 8.28
C GLY A 438 6.00 -6.97 7.09
N LEU A 439 4.99 -6.18 6.77
CA LEU A 439 4.09 -6.39 5.64
C LEU A 439 3.94 -5.11 4.83
N LEU A 440 4.06 -5.23 3.51
CA LEU A 440 3.61 -4.25 2.54
C LEU A 440 2.59 -4.94 1.63
N ALA A 441 1.37 -4.40 1.53
CA ALA A 441 0.26 -4.99 0.80
C ALA A 441 -0.37 -3.97 -0.13
N ILE A 442 -0.58 -4.35 -1.40
CA ILE A 442 -1.36 -3.58 -2.36
C ILE A 442 -2.57 -4.39 -2.82
N PRO A 443 -3.80 -3.89 -2.62
CA PRO A 443 -5.02 -4.52 -3.13
C PRO A 443 -5.15 -4.25 -4.64
N ILE A 444 -5.33 -5.31 -5.43
CA ILE A 444 -5.66 -5.21 -6.86
C ILE A 444 -7.19 -5.23 -7.04
N SER A 445 -7.88 -6.01 -6.20
CA SER A 445 -9.35 -6.02 -6.07
C SER A 445 -9.71 -6.51 -4.67
N GLN A 446 -11.00 -6.66 -4.37
CA GLN A 446 -11.48 -7.11 -3.04
C GLN A 446 -10.88 -8.44 -2.55
N ARG A 447 -10.38 -9.31 -3.45
CA ARG A 447 -9.81 -10.61 -3.11
C ARG A 447 -8.43 -10.87 -3.70
N ASN A 448 -7.89 -9.90 -4.42
CA ASN A 448 -6.61 -10.05 -5.10
C ASN A 448 -5.60 -9.06 -4.53
N TYR A 449 -4.46 -9.56 -4.09
CA TYR A 449 -3.42 -8.78 -3.42
C TYR A 449 -2.04 -9.13 -3.95
N VAL A 450 -1.14 -8.17 -3.88
CA VAL A 450 0.31 -8.43 -3.92
C VAL A 450 0.87 -8.05 -2.56
N LEU A 451 1.61 -8.95 -1.95
CA LEU A 451 2.11 -8.87 -0.59
C LEU A 451 3.64 -9.02 -0.61
N TRP A 452 4.34 -8.19 0.18
CA TRP A 452 5.77 -8.35 0.45
C TRP A 452 5.99 -8.52 1.94
N PHE A 453 6.94 -9.38 2.29
CA PHE A 453 7.22 -9.78 3.66
C PHE A 453 8.66 -9.47 4.05
N ARG A 454 8.83 -9.00 5.27
CA ARG A 454 10.13 -8.85 5.91
C ARG A 454 10.18 -9.65 7.21
N PRO A 455 11.26 -10.40 7.48
CA PRO A 455 11.40 -11.18 8.69
C PRO A 455 11.53 -10.30 9.94
N GLU A 456 11.34 -10.91 11.10
CA GLU A 456 11.70 -10.28 12.37
C GLU A 456 13.19 -9.95 12.40
N VAL A 457 13.49 -8.70 12.70
CA VAL A 457 14.86 -8.26 12.99
C VAL A 457 14.94 -7.98 14.49
N ILE A 458 15.61 -8.87 15.23
CA ILE A 458 15.87 -8.63 16.63
C ILE A 458 16.93 -7.53 16.71
N GLN A 459 16.49 -6.31 16.96
CA GLN A 459 17.38 -5.17 17.12
C GLN A 459 17.64 -4.93 18.61
N THR A 460 18.91 -4.74 18.95
CA THR A 460 19.28 -4.20 20.25
C THR A 460 19.51 -2.70 20.06
N VAL A 461 18.53 -1.90 20.48
CA VAL A 461 18.70 -0.45 20.54
C VAL A 461 19.48 -0.10 21.79
N ASN A 462 20.62 0.54 21.59
CA ASN A 462 21.47 1.00 22.66
C ASN A 462 21.08 2.42 23.05
N TRP A 463 20.47 2.58 24.22
CA TRP A 463 20.08 3.89 24.74
C TRP A 463 21.16 4.45 25.67
N GLY A 464 21.40 5.73 25.61
CA GLY A 464 22.19 6.44 26.61
C GLY A 464 21.37 6.67 27.88
N GLY A 465 21.16 5.61 28.68
CA GLY A 465 20.28 5.56 29.85
C GLY A 465 18.86 5.04 29.50
N ASP A 466 18.08 4.67 30.55
CA ASP A 466 16.72 4.14 30.40
C ASP A 466 15.78 5.19 29.74
N PRO A 467 15.26 4.97 28.52
CA PRO A 467 14.42 5.93 27.79
C PRO A 467 13.08 6.22 28.50
N ASN A 468 12.63 5.28 29.34
CA ASN A 468 11.37 5.44 30.08
C ASN A 468 11.51 6.32 31.34
N LYS A 469 12.77 6.63 31.76
CA LYS A 469 13.11 7.45 32.92
C LYS A 469 13.82 8.74 32.51
N ALA A 470 13.38 9.39 31.46
CA ALA A 470 13.99 10.61 30.93
C ALA A 470 13.98 11.78 31.94
N TYR A 471 13.03 11.81 32.85
CA TYR A 471 12.91 12.83 33.89
C TYR A 471 12.62 12.19 35.24
N GLU A 472 13.23 12.75 36.31
CA GLU A 472 12.79 12.54 37.68
C GLU A 472 11.95 13.73 38.14
N VAL A 473 10.84 13.45 38.82
CA VAL A 473 10.01 14.51 39.40
C VAL A 473 10.40 14.69 40.84
N ASN A 474 11.13 15.77 41.15
CA ASN A 474 11.50 16.12 42.50
C ASN A 474 10.54 17.17 43.05
N GLN A 475 10.06 16.94 44.26
CA GLN A 475 9.25 17.89 45.03
C GLN A 475 10.15 18.65 46.01
N THR A 476 10.49 19.88 45.66
CA THR A 476 11.28 20.75 46.54
C THR A 476 10.41 21.93 46.98
N GLN A 477 10.18 22.09 48.27
CA GLN A 477 9.39 23.20 48.87
C GLN A 477 8.02 23.41 48.28
N GLY A 478 7.29 22.34 47.89
CA GLY A 478 5.93 22.41 47.36
C GLY A 478 5.82 22.65 45.86
N ASN A 479 6.91 22.88 45.14
CA ASN A 479 6.97 23.00 43.71
C ASN A 479 7.48 21.73 43.04
N LEU A 480 6.78 21.25 42.02
CA LEU A 480 7.22 20.15 41.17
C LEU A 480 8.29 20.66 40.21
N ARG A 481 9.50 20.04 40.27
CA ARG A 481 10.59 20.32 39.33
C ARG A 481 10.90 19.05 38.53
N LEU A 482 11.01 19.22 37.23
CA LEU A 482 11.55 18.19 36.36
C LEU A 482 13.07 18.22 36.38
N CYS A 483 13.66 17.12 36.81
CA CYS A 483 15.10 16.93 36.82
C CYS A 483 15.49 15.98 35.69
N PRO A 484 16.57 16.25 34.92
CA PRO A 484 17.03 15.34 33.89
C PRO A 484 17.54 14.04 34.49
N ARG A 485 17.62 12.99 33.70
CA ARG A 485 18.17 11.70 34.12
C ARG A 485 19.61 11.84 34.65
N LYS A 486 19.99 10.99 35.58
CA LYS A 486 21.30 11.00 36.22
C LYS A 486 22.28 9.98 35.62
N SER A 487 21.77 8.97 34.91
CA SER A 487 22.59 7.91 34.32
C SER A 487 22.49 7.94 32.79
N PHE A 488 23.63 7.89 32.15
CA PHE A 488 23.84 7.75 30.71
C PHE A 488 24.52 6.41 30.38
N GLU A 489 24.54 5.48 31.31
CA GLU A 489 25.04 4.14 31.09
C GLU A 489 24.26 3.43 30.02
N LEU A 490 24.92 2.60 29.24
CA LEU A 490 24.34 1.82 28.16
C LEU A 490 23.15 0.99 28.68
N TRP A 491 21.95 1.34 28.22
CA TRP A 491 20.74 0.58 28.46
C TRP A 491 20.34 -0.10 27.15
N LYS A 492 20.17 -1.42 27.18
CA LYS A 492 19.87 -2.22 26.01
C LYS A 492 18.40 -2.56 25.96
N GLU A 493 17.73 -2.07 24.95
CA GLU A 493 16.37 -2.47 24.62
C GLU A 493 16.40 -3.50 23.49
N THR A 494 15.79 -4.66 23.73
CA THR A 494 15.62 -5.66 22.68
C THR A 494 14.24 -5.47 22.06
N VAL A 495 14.21 -4.88 20.89
CA VAL A 495 13.00 -4.73 20.09
C VAL A 495 12.77 -6.04 19.36
N ARG A 496 11.57 -6.60 19.53
CA ARG A 496 11.11 -7.85 18.91
C ARG A 496 9.81 -7.61 18.16
N LEU A 497 9.42 -8.57 17.34
CA LEU A 497 8.18 -8.52 16.53
C LEU A 497 8.15 -7.36 15.53
N THR A 498 9.31 -6.83 15.17
CA THR A 498 9.46 -5.76 14.18
C THR A 498 10.42 -6.18 13.09
N SER A 499 10.21 -5.64 11.90
CA SER A 499 11.10 -5.75 10.75
C SER A 499 11.89 -4.46 10.52
N LEU A 500 12.68 -4.41 9.45
CA LEU A 500 13.18 -3.16 8.91
C LEU A 500 12.01 -2.30 8.40
N LEU A 501 12.11 -0.99 8.57
CA LEU A 501 11.10 -0.03 8.10
C LEU A 501 10.97 -0.05 6.57
N TRP A 502 9.74 0.07 6.06
CA TRP A 502 9.49 0.27 4.64
C TRP A 502 9.88 1.69 4.24
N GLN A 503 10.72 1.81 3.23
CA GLN A 503 11.11 3.13 2.73
C GLN A 503 9.97 3.74 1.90
N TYR A 504 9.81 5.05 1.97
CA TYR A 504 8.79 5.77 1.20
C TYR A 504 8.88 5.50 -0.32
N VAL A 505 10.09 5.35 -0.83
CA VAL A 505 10.36 5.06 -2.24
C VAL A 505 9.82 3.67 -2.63
N GLU A 506 9.97 2.67 -1.78
CA GLU A 506 9.45 1.30 -1.99
C GLU A 506 7.91 1.28 -1.99
N ILE A 507 7.29 1.98 -1.03
CA ILE A 507 5.84 2.12 -0.94
C ILE A 507 5.29 2.77 -2.23
N LYS A 508 5.95 3.81 -2.70
CA LYS A 508 5.58 4.49 -3.94
C LYS A 508 5.75 3.58 -5.16
N ALA A 509 6.85 2.82 -5.25
CA ALA A 509 7.08 1.86 -6.32
C ALA A 509 6.00 0.76 -6.35
N ALA A 510 5.58 0.26 -5.18
CA ALA A 510 4.50 -0.70 -5.06
C ALA A 510 3.15 -0.12 -5.54
N LEU A 511 2.84 1.13 -5.22
CA LEU A 511 1.63 1.82 -5.70
C LEU A 511 1.62 2.00 -7.22
N GLU A 512 2.75 2.36 -7.82
CA GLU A 512 2.85 2.48 -9.28
C GLU A 512 2.74 1.10 -9.96
N LEU A 513 3.32 0.04 -9.37
CA LEU A 513 3.14 -1.33 -9.85
C LEU A 513 1.66 -1.76 -9.77
N ARG A 514 0.95 -1.41 -8.68
CA ARG A 514 -0.49 -1.65 -8.56
C ARG A 514 -1.27 -1.07 -9.74
N LYS A 515 -1.00 0.19 -10.09
CA LYS A 515 -1.66 0.85 -11.24
C LYS A 515 -1.40 0.10 -12.54
N ALA A 516 -0.16 -0.35 -12.76
CA ALA A 516 0.19 -1.12 -13.95
C ALA A 516 -0.55 -2.47 -13.99
N ILE A 517 -0.60 -3.21 -12.89
CA ILE A 517 -1.32 -4.49 -12.79
C ILE A 517 -2.81 -4.28 -13.07
N VAL A 518 -3.45 -3.30 -12.42
CA VAL A 518 -4.87 -3.00 -12.61
C VAL A 518 -5.17 -2.68 -14.09
N ASN A 519 -4.33 -1.89 -14.74
CA ASN A 519 -4.50 -1.56 -16.16
C ASN A 519 -4.37 -2.79 -17.07
N ILE A 520 -3.42 -3.70 -16.78
CA ILE A 520 -3.25 -4.94 -17.54
C ILE A 520 -4.49 -5.84 -17.36
N VAL A 521 -4.94 -6.03 -16.11
CA VAL A 521 -6.11 -6.86 -15.80
C VAL A 521 -7.39 -6.30 -16.45
N LEU A 522 -7.59 -4.99 -16.41
CA LEU A 522 -8.73 -4.35 -17.08
C LEU A 522 -8.69 -4.53 -18.61
N ARG A 523 -7.52 -4.35 -19.22
CA ARG A 523 -7.36 -4.57 -20.66
C ARG A 523 -7.66 -6.01 -21.06
N GLN A 524 -7.17 -7.00 -20.32
CA GLN A 524 -7.47 -8.42 -20.58
C GLN A 524 -8.96 -8.72 -20.42
N ALA A 525 -9.62 -8.12 -19.42
CA ALA A 525 -11.06 -8.25 -19.23
C ALA A 525 -11.86 -7.67 -20.41
N ASP A 526 -11.47 -6.51 -20.92
CA ASP A 526 -12.10 -5.86 -22.09
C ASP A 526 -11.90 -6.70 -23.35
N GLU A 527 -10.70 -7.24 -23.59
CA GLU A 527 -10.41 -8.11 -24.72
C GLU A 527 -11.27 -9.39 -24.67
N LEU A 528 -11.40 -10.02 -23.51
CA LEU A 528 -12.26 -11.19 -23.31
C LEU A 528 -13.75 -10.86 -23.54
N ALA A 529 -14.21 -9.73 -23.05
CA ALA A 529 -15.58 -9.27 -23.26
C ALA A 529 -15.87 -9.03 -24.75
N GLN A 530 -14.93 -8.42 -25.47
CA GLN A 530 -15.06 -8.21 -26.93
C GLN A 530 -15.09 -9.53 -27.70
N LEU A 531 -14.19 -10.48 -27.38
CA LEU A 531 -14.18 -11.81 -28.00
C LEU A 531 -15.49 -12.57 -27.74
N ALA A 532 -16.01 -12.50 -26.52
CA ALA A 532 -17.30 -13.12 -26.19
C ALA A 532 -18.44 -12.53 -27.01
N HIS A 533 -18.47 -11.19 -27.15
CA HIS A 533 -19.47 -10.50 -27.97
C HIS A 533 -19.37 -10.87 -29.45
N ASP A 534 -18.17 -10.91 -30.01
CA ASP A 534 -17.93 -11.29 -31.40
C ASP A 534 -18.32 -12.76 -31.67
N LEU A 535 -18.07 -13.65 -30.71
CA LEU A 535 -18.47 -15.06 -30.76
C LEU A 535 -20.01 -15.18 -30.75
N GLU A 536 -20.68 -14.46 -29.86
CA GLU A 536 -22.17 -14.44 -29.83
C GLU A 536 -22.76 -13.94 -31.13
N ARG A 537 -22.22 -12.87 -31.69
CA ARG A 537 -22.64 -12.32 -32.95
C ARG A 537 -22.46 -13.30 -34.10
N SER A 538 -21.27 -13.92 -34.22
CA SER A 538 -20.99 -14.91 -35.26
C SER A 538 -21.91 -16.12 -35.15
N ASN A 539 -22.19 -16.59 -33.93
CA ASN A 539 -23.15 -17.68 -33.70
C ASN A 539 -24.56 -17.31 -34.15
N ALA A 540 -25.02 -16.08 -33.84
CA ALA A 540 -26.34 -15.60 -34.27
C ALA A 540 -26.44 -15.46 -35.82
N GLU A 541 -25.38 -14.98 -36.46
CA GLU A 541 -25.32 -14.89 -37.91
C GLU A 541 -25.35 -16.28 -38.60
N LEU A 542 -24.61 -17.26 -38.06
CA LEU A 542 -24.60 -18.63 -38.55
C LEU A 542 -25.98 -19.30 -38.45
N LYS A 543 -26.68 -19.11 -37.32
CA LYS A 543 -28.06 -19.60 -37.12
C LYS A 543 -29.05 -18.98 -38.12
N LYS A 544 -28.95 -17.64 -38.33
CA LYS A 544 -29.78 -16.96 -39.31
C LYS A 544 -29.53 -17.44 -40.74
N PHE A 545 -28.25 -17.66 -41.08
CA PHE A 545 -27.88 -18.22 -42.39
C PHE A 545 -28.49 -19.60 -42.62
N ALA A 546 -28.38 -20.50 -41.64
CA ALA A 546 -28.94 -21.86 -41.72
C ALA A 546 -30.45 -21.82 -41.94
N TYR A 547 -31.18 -20.91 -41.26
CA TYR A 547 -32.62 -20.74 -41.43
C TYR A 547 -33.01 -20.23 -42.84
N VAL A 548 -32.37 -19.15 -43.31
CA VAL A 548 -32.65 -18.55 -44.62
C VAL A 548 -32.32 -19.51 -45.75
N ALA A 549 -31.13 -20.13 -45.69
CA ALA A 549 -30.70 -21.09 -46.71
C ALA A 549 -31.65 -22.30 -46.81
N SER A 550 -32.15 -22.78 -45.67
CA SER A 550 -33.10 -23.89 -45.67
C SER A 550 -34.45 -23.53 -46.29
N HIS A 551 -34.98 -22.32 -46.01
CA HIS A 551 -36.21 -21.82 -46.60
C HIS A 551 -36.07 -21.68 -48.13
N ASP A 552 -34.97 -21.07 -48.59
CA ASP A 552 -34.74 -20.79 -50.01
C ASP A 552 -34.45 -22.08 -50.83
N LEU A 553 -34.04 -23.16 -50.15
CA LEU A 553 -33.90 -24.50 -50.76
C LEU A 553 -35.24 -25.27 -50.86
N GLN A 554 -36.16 -25.03 -49.91
CA GLN A 554 -37.48 -25.71 -49.94
C GLN A 554 -38.33 -25.31 -51.16
N GLU A 555 -38.33 -24.03 -51.54
CA GLU A 555 -39.18 -23.55 -52.63
C GLU A 555 -38.88 -24.20 -53.99
N PRO A 556 -37.62 -24.21 -54.48
CA PRO A 556 -37.28 -24.86 -55.72
C PRO A 556 -37.50 -26.36 -55.69
N LEU A 557 -37.28 -27.02 -54.55
CA LEU A 557 -37.54 -28.45 -54.39
C LEU A 557 -39.04 -28.79 -54.49
N ASN A 558 -39.91 -27.94 -53.90
CA ASN A 558 -41.34 -28.10 -54.04
C ASN A 558 -41.80 -27.94 -55.54
N GLN A 559 -41.19 -27.01 -56.26
CA GLN A 559 -41.44 -26.85 -57.66
C GLN A 559 -41.03 -28.07 -58.48
N VAL A 560 -39.84 -28.62 -58.25
CA VAL A 560 -39.40 -29.84 -58.93
C VAL A 560 -40.35 -31.00 -58.65
N ALA A 561 -40.71 -31.22 -57.36
CA ALA A 561 -41.65 -32.25 -56.98
C ALA A 561 -42.94 -32.16 -57.69
N ASN A 562 -43.54 -30.95 -57.74
CA ASN A 562 -44.81 -30.69 -58.42
C ASN A 562 -44.73 -30.96 -59.92
N TYR A 563 -43.65 -30.53 -60.59
CA TYR A 563 -43.53 -30.77 -62.02
C TYR A 563 -43.32 -32.26 -62.36
N VAL A 564 -42.55 -32.95 -61.56
CA VAL A 564 -42.31 -34.40 -61.76
C VAL A 564 -43.61 -35.19 -61.55
N GLN A 565 -44.38 -34.85 -60.48
CA GLN A 565 -45.69 -35.46 -60.23
C GLN A 565 -46.69 -35.12 -61.32
N LEU A 566 -46.71 -33.92 -61.85
CA LEU A 566 -47.54 -33.54 -62.98
C LEU A 566 -47.18 -34.28 -64.28
N LEU A 567 -45.90 -34.51 -64.52
CA LEU A 567 -45.41 -35.34 -65.63
C LEU A 567 -45.95 -36.78 -65.52
N GLU A 568 -45.83 -37.38 -64.32
CA GLU A 568 -46.36 -38.70 -64.05
C GLU A 568 -47.87 -38.77 -64.33
N MET A 569 -48.67 -37.92 -63.69
CA MET A 569 -50.13 -37.90 -63.84
C MET A 569 -50.57 -37.63 -65.25
N ARG A 570 -49.93 -36.74 -66.00
CA ARG A 570 -50.44 -36.30 -67.32
C ARG A 570 -50.05 -37.24 -68.46
N TYR A 571 -48.91 -37.94 -68.30
CA TYR A 571 -48.38 -38.79 -69.36
C TYR A 571 -48.32 -40.25 -68.98
N GLU A 572 -48.91 -40.69 -67.88
CA GLU A 572 -48.90 -42.07 -67.29
C GLU A 572 -49.10 -43.16 -68.37
N ALA A 573 -50.00 -42.95 -69.31
CA ALA A 573 -50.32 -43.88 -70.41
C ALA A 573 -49.30 -43.90 -71.58
N ALA A 574 -48.42 -42.88 -71.62
CA ALA A 574 -47.41 -42.74 -72.68
C ALA A 574 -45.95 -43.06 -72.13
N LEU A 575 -45.80 -43.29 -70.89
CA LEU A 575 -44.50 -43.60 -70.23
C LEU A 575 -44.24 -45.10 -70.23
N ASP A 576 -43.04 -45.52 -70.60
CA ASP A 576 -42.56 -46.89 -70.41
C ASP A 576 -42.20 -47.13 -68.94
N GLU A 577 -41.92 -48.38 -68.59
CA GLU A 577 -41.58 -48.74 -67.21
C GLU A 577 -40.28 -48.11 -66.67
N ASP A 578 -39.29 -47.94 -67.56
CA ASP A 578 -37.98 -47.26 -67.19
C ASP A 578 -38.23 -45.76 -66.90
N ALA A 579 -39.11 -45.10 -67.71
CA ALA A 579 -39.45 -43.70 -67.44
C ALA A 579 -40.21 -43.51 -66.11
N LYS A 580 -41.10 -44.42 -65.74
CA LYS A 580 -41.80 -44.39 -64.48
C LYS A 580 -40.80 -44.62 -63.30
N GLU A 581 -39.87 -45.52 -63.50
CA GLU A 581 -38.83 -45.78 -62.49
C GLU A 581 -37.94 -44.53 -62.26
N PHE A 582 -37.52 -43.83 -63.35
CA PHE A 582 -36.79 -42.56 -63.24
C PHE A 582 -37.58 -41.44 -62.56
N ILE A 583 -38.86 -41.34 -62.88
CA ILE A 583 -39.75 -40.41 -62.17
C ILE A 583 -39.86 -40.71 -60.69
N ASN A 584 -40.03 -41.96 -60.34
CA ASN A 584 -40.07 -42.37 -58.93
C ASN A 584 -38.77 -42.07 -58.23
N PHE A 585 -37.61 -42.35 -58.82
CA PHE A 585 -36.32 -41.94 -58.26
C PHE A 585 -36.20 -40.44 -58.07
N ALA A 586 -36.69 -39.66 -59.04
CA ALA A 586 -36.65 -38.19 -58.91
C ALA A 586 -37.55 -37.69 -57.77
N VAL A 587 -38.78 -38.21 -57.63
CA VAL A 587 -39.74 -37.89 -56.57
C VAL A 587 -39.17 -38.30 -55.19
N GLU A 588 -38.62 -39.50 -55.10
CA GLU A 588 -37.96 -39.95 -53.87
C GLU A 588 -36.75 -39.10 -53.48
N GLY A 589 -35.93 -38.69 -54.47
CA GLY A 589 -34.79 -37.79 -54.29
C GLY A 589 -35.19 -36.44 -53.73
N VAL A 590 -36.23 -35.86 -54.32
CA VAL A 590 -36.77 -34.56 -53.86
C VAL A 590 -37.38 -34.70 -52.46
N SER A 591 -38.19 -35.72 -52.21
CA SER A 591 -38.78 -35.98 -50.89
C SER A 591 -37.73 -36.14 -49.80
N LEU A 592 -36.58 -36.79 -50.14
CA LEU A 592 -35.45 -36.89 -49.20
C LEU A 592 -34.84 -35.52 -48.92
N MET A 593 -34.58 -34.73 -49.95
CA MET A 593 -33.99 -33.38 -49.77
C MET A 593 -34.91 -32.52 -48.90
N GLN A 594 -36.22 -32.57 -49.11
CA GLN A 594 -37.20 -31.86 -48.27
C GLN A 594 -37.08 -32.33 -46.79
N THR A 595 -37.05 -33.65 -46.54
CA THR A 595 -36.93 -34.19 -45.19
C THR A 595 -35.61 -33.76 -44.52
N LEU A 596 -34.49 -33.77 -45.26
CA LEU A 596 -33.18 -33.28 -44.77
C LEU A 596 -33.21 -31.83 -44.37
N ILE A 597 -33.83 -30.96 -45.17
CA ILE A 597 -33.96 -29.56 -44.89
C ILE A 597 -34.86 -29.32 -43.65
N ASP A 598 -35.99 -30.05 -43.58
CA ASP A 598 -36.89 -29.99 -42.42
C ASP A 598 -36.16 -30.43 -41.11
N ASP A 599 -35.37 -31.48 -41.20
CA ASP A 599 -34.59 -31.97 -40.07
C ASP A 599 -33.49 -30.96 -39.64
N ILE A 600 -32.80 -30.29 -40.60
CA ILE A 600 -31.82 -29.21 -40.32
C ILE A 600 -32.52 -28.03 -39.62
N LEU A 601 -33.68 -27.63 -40.16
CA LEU A 601 -34.50 -26.57 -39.55
C LEU A 601 -34.96 -26.93 -38.15
N ALA A 602 -35.43 -28.22 -37.95
CA ALA A 602 -35.83 -28.69 -36.64
C ALA A 602 -34.65 -28.67 -35.64
N TYR A 603 -33.48 -29.14 -36.09
CA TYR A 603 -32.24 -29.07 -35.27
C TYR A 603 -31.86 -27.65 -34.89
N SER A 604 -31.92 -26.71 -35.83
CA SER A 604 -31.59 -25.28 -35.60
C SER A 604 -32.63 -24.58 -34.72
N LYS A 605 -33.93 -24.96 -34.81
CA LYS A 605 -35.00 -24.39 -34.00
C LYS A 605 -34.99 -24.78 -32.55
N VAL A 606 -34.46 -25.95 -32.20
CA VAL A 606 -34.33 -26.40 -30.80
C VAL A 606 -33.61 -25.42 -29.93
N ASP A 607 -32.63 -24.66 -30.50
CA ASP A 607 -31.81 -23.68 -29.78
C ASP A 607 -32.37 -22.24 -29.86
N THR A 608 -33.17 -21.92 -30.85
CA THR A 608 -33.56 -20.51 -31.18
C THR A 608 -34.91 -20.09 -30.63
N GLN A 609 -35.83 -20.99 -30.39
CA GLN A 609 -37.05 -20.66 -29.67
C GLN A 609 -36.76 -20.54 -28.21
N ALA A 610 -37.09 -19.38 -27.61
CA ALA A 610 -37.05 -19.24 -26.14
C ALA A 610 -37.81 -20.45 -25.57
N ILE A 611 -37.06 -21.40 -24.96
CA ILE A 611 -37.60 -22.62 -24.47
C ILE A 611 -38.59 -22.26 -23.37
N ALA A 612 -39.89 -22.35 -23.69
CA ALA A 612 -40.94 -22.11 -22.72
C ALA A 612 -41.07 -23.35 -21.83
N PHE A 613 -40.15 -23.51 -20.88
CA PHE A 613 -40.28 -24.53 -19.86
C PHE A 613 -41.57 -24.28 -19.09
N GLN A 614 -42.49 -25.17 -19.26
CA GLN A 614 -43.77 -25.19 -18.53
C GLN A 614 -43.98 -26.54 -17.87
N VAL A 615 -44.90 -26.56 -16.93
CA VAL A 615 -45.32 -27.81 -16.29
C VAL A 615 -45.96 -28.65 -17.38
N THR A 616 -45.25 -29.70 -17.80
CA THR A 616 -45.62 -30.59 -18.90
C THR A 616 -45.94 -31.97 -18.39
N GLU A 617 -47.14 -32.44 -18.61
CA GLU A 617 -47.55 -33.85 -18.44
C GLU A 617 -46.95 -34.67 -19.57
N VAL A 618 -45.96 -35.50 -19.26
CA VAL A 618 -45.26 -36.32 -20.27
C VAL A 618 -46.22 -37.32 -20.95
N GLU A 619 -47.23 -37.79 -20.23
CA GLU A 619 -48.31 -38.66 -20.71
C GLU A 619 -49.01 -38.01 -21.92
N THR A 620 -49.42 -36.73 -21.78
CA THR A 620 -50.07 -35.96 -22.88
C THR A 620 -49.15 -35.80 -24.10
N ALA A 621 -47.83 -35.59 -23.89
CA ALA A 621 -46.86 -35.50 -24.98
C ALA A 621 -46.68 -36.85 -25.70
N LEU A 622 -46.66 -37.97 -24.95
CA LEU A 622 -46.62 -39.31 -25.50
C LEU A 622 -47.87 -39.62 -26.30
N GLU A 623 -49.08 -39.36 -25.76
CA GLU A 623 -50.34 -39.55 -26.50
C GLU A 623 -50.37 -38.83 -27.85
N LYS A 624 -49.88 -37.57 -27.92
CA LYS A 624 -49.76 -36.84 -29.17
C LYS A 624 -48.80 -37.53 -30.15
N ALA A 625 -47.64 -37.97 -29.65
CA ALA A 625 -46.67 -38.71 -30.46
C ALA A 625 -47.27 -40.04 -31.02
N LEU A 626 -47.96 -40.78 -30.18
CA LEU A 626 -48.67 -42.00 -30.60
C LEU A 626 -49.78 -41.74 -31.63
N SER A 627 -50.53 -40.65 -31.45
CA SER A 627 -51.54 -40.23 -32.41
C SER A 627 -50.95 -39.99 -33.81
N ASN A 628 -49.77 -39.32 -33.85
CA ASN A 628 -49.03 -39.06 -35.09
C ASN A 628 -48.48 -40.35 -35.74
N LEU A 629 -48.17 -41.35 -34.95
CA LEU A 629 -47.64 -42.65 -35.39
C LEU A 629 -48.74 -43.67 -35.63
N ARG A 630 -50.03 -43.38 -35.41
CA ARG A 630 -51.15 -44.30 -35.42
C ARG A 630 -51.24 -45.18 -36.68
N LYS A 631 -51.00 -44.59 -37.85
CA LYS A 631 -50.98 -45.32 -39.10
C LYS A 631 -49.89 -46.36 -39.16
N ARG A 632 -48.65 -45.96 -38.80
CA ARG A 632 -47.50 -46.90 -38.77
C ARG A 632 -47.67 -48.00 -37.74
N ILE A 633 -48.21 -47.69 -36.58
CA ILE A 633 -48.52 -48.67 -35.51
C ILE A 633 -49.49 -49.71 -36.03
N SER A 634 -50.58 -49.32 -36.70
CA SER A 634 -51.59 -50.22 -37.25
C SER A 634 -51.07 -51.08 -38.42
N GLU A 635 -50.21 -50.51 -39.29
CA GLU A 635 -49.60 -51.23 -40.42
C GLU A 635 -48.58 -52.27 -40.01
N THR A 636 -47.85 -52.01 -38.90
CA THR A 636 -46.78 -52.93 -38.41
C THR A 636 -47.25 -53.90 -37.31
N GLY A 637 -48.43 -53.69 -36.77
CA GLY A 637 -48.92 -54.45 -35.64
C GLY A 637 -48.15 -54.22 -34.33
N ALA A 638 -47.55 -53.03 -34.21
CA ALA A 638 -46.73 -52.70 -33.04
C ALA A 638 -47.56 -52.61 -31.75
N THR A 639 -47.04 -53.20 -30.68
CA THR A 639 -47.61 -53.09 -29.34
C THR A 639 -46.80 -52.11 -28.53
N ILE A 640 -47.46 -51.06 -28.04
CA ILE A 640 -46.79 -50.04 -27.23
C ILE A 640 -47.40 -50.00 -25.84
N THR A 641 -46.55 -50.11 -24.84
CA THR A 641 -46.93 -50.08 -23.42
C THR A 641 -46.09 -49.02 -22.70
N HIS A 642 -46.64 -48.44 -21.67
CA HIS A 642 -45.88 -47.51 -20.83
C HIS A 642 -46.26 -47.59 -19.35
N ASP A 643 -45.33 -47.21 -18.50
CA ASP A 643 -45.58 -46.99 -17.10
C ASP A 643 -46.26 -45.62 -16.88
N PRO A 644 -46.81 -45.33 -15.72
CA PRO A 644 -47.30 -44.00 -15.41
C PRO A 644 -46.16 -42.96 -15.57
N LEU A 645 -46.36 -41.95 -16.45
CA LEU A 645 -45.34 -40.97 -16.73
C LEU A 645 -45.49 -39.69 -15.87
N PRO A 646 -44.38 -39.09 -15.44
CA PRO A 646 -44.37 -37.95 -14.55
C PRO A 646 -44.74 -36.64 -15.25
N THR A 647 -45.00 -35.65 -14.42
CA THR A 647 -45.05 -34.25 -14.86
C THR A 647 -43.67 -33.62 -14.62
N VAL A 648 -43.11 -32.97 -15.66
CA VAL A 648 -41.76 -32.35 -15.61
C VAL A 648 -41.79 -30.92 -16.11
N MET A 649 -40.74 -30.14 -15.82
CA MET A 649 -40.55 -28.82 -16.41
C MET A 649 -39.90 -28.98 -17.80
N ALA A 650 -40.65 -28.87 -18.87
CA ALA A 650 -40.16 -29.13 -20.21
C ALA A 650 -40.95 -28.36 -21.26
N ASP A 651 -40.46 -28.33 -22.51
CA ASP A 651 -41.21 -27.89 -23.68
C ASP A 651 -42.01 -29.12 -24.23
N SER A 652 -43.33 -29.06 -24.12
CA SER A 652 -44.23 -30.12 -24.54
C SER A 652 -44.04 -30.53 -26.01
N THR A 653 -43.74 -29.60 -26.90
CA THR A 653 -43.52 -29.85 -28.33
C THR A 653 -42.21 -30.60 -28.56
N GLN A 654 -41.17 -30.21 -27.86
CA GLN A 654 -39.88 -30.90 -27.96
C GLN A 654 -39.92 -32.32 -27.35
N ILE A 655 -40.61 -32.49 -26.24
CA ILE A 655 -40.83 -33.84 -25.66
C ILE A 655 -41.64 -34.75 -26.56
N MET A 656 -42.69 -34.20 -27.19
CA MET A 656 -43.44 -34.92 -28.23
C MET A 656 -42.55 -35.32 -29.42
N GLN A 657 -41.69 -34.40 -29.92
CA GLN A 657 -40.75 -34.68 -31.00
C GLN A 657 -39.71 -35.76 -30.62
N LEU A 658 -39.25 -35.76 -29.36
CA LEU A 658 -38.34 -36.76 -28.82
C LEU A 658 -39.00 -38.16 -28.90
N PHE A 659 -40.23 -38.31 -28.41
CA PHE A 659 -40.98 -39.60 -28.49
C PHE A 659 -41.28 -40.00 -29.93
N LEU A 660 -41.65 -39.06 -30.81
CA LEU A 660 -41.83 -39.34 -32.23
C LEU A 660 -40.58 -39.94 -32.86
N ASN A 661 -39.41 -39.41 -32.58
CA ASN A 661 -38.16 -39.93 -33.11
C ASN A 661 -37.75 -41.27 -32.52
N LEU A 662 -37.84 -41.46 -31.18
CA LEU A 662 -37.46 -42.71 -30.52
C LEU A 662 -38.43 -43.88 -30.88
N ILE A 663 -39.72 -43.62 -30.75
CA ILE A 663 -40.75 -44.65 -31.06
C ILE A 663 -40.77 -44.91 -32.60
N GLY A 664 -40.61 -43.88 -33.41
CA GLY A 664 -40.49 -44.02 -34.86
C GLY A 664 -39.32 -44.90 -35.29
N ASN A 665 -38.16 -44.73 -34.60
CA ASN A 665 -37.00 -45.62 -34.80
C ASN A 665 -37.26 -47.03 -34.35
N ALA A 666 -37.87 -47.26 -33.19
CA ALA A 666 -38.26 -48.58 -32.71
C ALA A 666 -39.18 -49.36 -33.68
N ILE A 667 -40.18 -48.69 -34.24
CA ILE A 667 -41.07 -49.31 -35.28
C ILE A 667 -40.33 -49.59 -36.57
N LYS A 668 -39.41 -48.73 -36.97
CA LYS A 668 -38.66 -48.80 -38.24
C LYS A 668 -37.59 -49.90 -38.22
N PHE A 669 -36.80 -50.02 -37.13
CA PHE A 669 -35.70 -50.98 -36.99
C PHE A 669 -36.13 -52.30 -36.32
N ARG A 670 -37.35 -52.77 -36.68
CA ARG A 670 -37.91 -54.01 -36.17
C ARG A 670 -37.20 -55.26 -36.70
N SER A 671 -37.30 -56.32 -35.95
CA SER A 671 -36.95 -57.69 -36.36
C SER A 671 -38.04 -58.33 -37.22
N HIS A 672 -38.07 -59.63 -37.37
CA HIS A 672 -39.13 -60.42 -38.01
C HIS A 672 -40.42 -60.52 -37.14
N GLU A 673 -40.32 -60.23 -35.85
CA GLU A 673 -41.44 -60.20 -34.91
C GLU A 673 -42.13 -58.82 -34.92
N PRO A 674 -43.40 -58.71 -34.55
CA PRO A 674 -44.07 -57.45 -34.36
C PRO A 674 -43.34 -56.56 -33.36
N PRO A 675 -43.23 -55.27 -33.58
CA PRO A 675 -42.53 -54.37 -32.67
C PRO A 675 -43.24 -54.33 -31.29
N GLU A 676 -42.47 -54.61 -30.26
CA GLU A 676 -42.88 -54.42 -28.86
C GLU A 676 -42.06 -53.28 -28.25
N ILE A 677 -42.75 -52.22 -27.86
CA ILE A 677 -42.10 -51.01 -27.35
C ILE A 677 -42.64 -50.73 -25.96
N HIS A 678 -41.71 -50.54 -24.99
CA HIS A 678 -42.09 -50.20 -23.64
C HIS A 678 -41.40 -48.88 -23.22
N ILE A 679 -42.19 -47.95 -22.69
CA ILE A 679 -41.73 -46.65 -22.20
C ILE A 679 -41.80 -46.69 -20.66
N GLY A 680 -40.62 -46.57 -19.99
CA GLY A 680 -40.53 -46.56 -18.54
C GLY A 680 -40.13 -45.17 -18.03
N ALA A 681 -40.47 -44.86 -16.78
CA ALA A 681 -40.01 -43.68 -16.08
C ALA A 681 -39.70 -44.03 -14.63
N GLU A 682 -38.50 -43.71 -14.19
CA GLU A 682 -38.02 -43.89 -12.82
C GLU A 682 -37.51 -42.58 -12.22
N ARG A 683 -37.87 -42.32 -10.97
CA ARG A 683 -37.39 -41.12 -10.29
C ARG A 683 -36.03 -41.38 -9.61
N LEU A 684 -35.01 -40.67 -10.05
CA LEU A 684 -33.74 -40.52 -9.36
C LEU A 684 -33.81 -39.36 -8.38
N GLU A 685 -32.77 -39.14 -7.56
CA GLU A 685 -32.76 -38.07 -6.54
C GLU A 685 -33.14 -36.71 -7.08
N ASP A 686 -32.46 -36.22 -8.15
CA ASP A 686 -32.60 -34.86 -8.73
C ASP A 686 -33.14 -34.86 -10.17
N GLU A 687 -33.37 -36.02 -10.79
CA GLU A 687 -33.80 -36.12 -12.17
C GLU A 687 -34.77 -37.28 -12.38
N TRP A 688 -35.55 -37.27 -13.45
CA TRP A 688 -36.33 -38.39 -13.94
C TRP A 688 -35.56 -39.10 -15.02
N LEU A 689 -35.38 -40.40 -14.89
CA LEU A 689 -34.83 -41.32 -15.90
C LEU A 689 -35.98 -41.90 -16.71
N PHE A 690 -35.97 -41.68 -18.00
CA PHE A 690 -36.89 -42.27 -18.95
C PHE A 690 -36.16 -43.36 -19.75
N SER A 691 -36.88 -44.41 -20.12
CA SER A 691 -36.39 -45.47 -21.00
C SER A 691 -37.38 -45.75 -22.11
N VAL A 692 -36.91 -45.95 -23.33
CA VAL A 692 -37.70 -46.46 -24.48
C VAL A 692 -37.02 -47.72 -24.95
N ARG A 693 -37.62 -48.86 -24.67
CA ARG A 693 -37.12 -50.20 -24.99
C ARG A 693 -37.87 -50.77 -26.19
N ASP A 694 -37.16 -51.38 -27.15
CA ASP A 694 -37.69 -52.09 -28.29
C ASP A 694 -37.11 -53.51 -28.37
N ASN A 695 -37.80 -54.39 -29.14
CA ASN A 695 -37.37 -55.74 -29.49
C ASN A 695 -36.79 -55.83 -30.90
N GLY A 696 -36.24 -54.72 -31.43
CA GLY A 696 -35.74 -54.60 -32.79
C GLY A 696 -34.42 -55.33 -33.06
N ILE A 697 -33.75 -54.95 -34.16
CA ILE A 697 -32.46 -55.54 -34.61
C ILE A 697 -31.27 -55.26 -33.69
N GLY A 698 -31.42 -54.31 -32.76
CA GLY A 698 -30.35 -53.88 -31.88
C GLY A 698 -29.25 -53.06 -32.57
N ILE A 699 -28.31 -52.55 -31.78
CA ILE A 699 -27.19 -51.67 -32.21
C ILE A 699 -25.90 -52.34 -31.67
N ASP A 700 -24.87 -52.39 -32.52
CA ASP A 700 -23.55 -52.83 -32.05
C ASP A 700 -22.98 -51.77 -31.05
N PRO A 701 -22.55 -52.16 -29.85
CA PRO A 701 -22.05 -51.24 -28.82
C PRO A 701 -20.94 -50.29 -29.29
N GLN A 702 -20.13 -50.67 -30.29
CA GLN A 702 -19.08 -49.78 -30.85
C GLN A 702 -19.64 -48.49 -31.52
N PHE A 703 -20.93 -48.46 -31.84
CA PHE A 703 -21.59 -47.32 -32.49
C PHE A 703 -22.47 -46.51 -31.53
N SER A 704 -22.53 -46.82 -30.27
CA SER A 704 -23.44 -46.19 -29.29
C SER A 704 -23.31 -44.68 -29.21
N ASP A 705 -22.11 -44.14 -29.33
CA ASP A 705 -21.88 -42.67 -29.38
C ASP A 705 -22.11 -42.08 -30.75
N ARG A 706 -21.83 -42.86 -31.81
CA ARG A 706 -21.88 -42.37 -33.20
C ARG A 706 -23.29 -42.17 -33.72
N ILE A 707 -24.28 -42.89 -33.22
CA ILE A 707 -25.68 -42.76 -33.67
C ILE A 707 -26.31 -41.43 -33.34
N PHE A 708 -25.73 -40.62 -32.45
CA PHE A 708 -26.19 -39.26 -32.10
C PHE A 708 -25.49 -38.15 -32.92
N VAL A 709 -24.58 -38.53 -33.82
CA VAL A 709 -23.85 -37.56 -34.67
C VAL A 709 -24.78 -37.27 -35.91
N ILE A 710 -24.79 -35.98 -36.32
CA ILE A 710 -25.58 -35.47 -37.45
C ILE A 710 -25.24 -36.26 -38.71
N PHE A 711 -26.27 -36.66 -39.49
CA PHE A 711 -26.15 -37.45 -40.71
C PHE A 711 -25.53 -38.83 -40.60
N GLN A 712 -25.30 -39.34 -39.38
CA GLN A 712 -24.72 -40.66 -39.18
C GLN A 712 -25.80 -41.75 -39.33
N ARG A 713 -25.51 -42.78 -40.14
CA ARG A 713 -26.37 -43.91 -40.40
C ARG A 713 -25.55 -45.20 -40.26
N LEU A 714 -26.16 -46.28 -39.72
CA LEU A 714 -25.53 -47.59 -39.55
C LEU A 714 -25.92 -48.56 -40.69
N HIS A 715 -27.10 -48.34 -41.33
CA HIS A 715 -27.64 -49.15 -42.37
C HIS A 715 -27.78 -48.38 -43.67
N THR A 716 -27.78 -49.09 -44.85
CA THR A 716 -28.00 -48.48 -46.16
C THR A 716 -29.40 -47.94 -46.27
N ARG A 717 -29.63 -47.10 -47.31
CA ARG A 717 -30.90 -46.45 -47.50
C ARG A 717 -31.95 -47.42 -47.96
N ASP A 718 -31.55 -48.43 -48.76
CA ASP A 718 -32.42 -49.44 -49.30
C ASP A 718 -32.91 -50.41 -48.22
N GLU A 719 -32.15 -50.58 -47.13
CA GLU A 719 -32.54 -51.42 -45.97
C GLU A 719 -33.50 -50.67 -45.06
N TYR A 720 -33.17 -49.41 -44.68
CA TYR A 720 -33.97 -48.60 -43.77
C TYR A 720 -33.98 -47.13 -44.19
N PRO A 721 -35.12 -46.54 -44.68
CA PRO A 721 -35.16 -45.17 -45.12
C PRO A 721 -34.98 -44.20 -43.97
N GLY A 722 -34.33 -43.04 -44.20
CA GLY A 722 -34.16 -41.97 -43.20
C GLY A 722 -32.94 -41.08 -43.41
N THR A 723 -32.89 -39.94 -42.71
CA THR A 723 -31.89 -38.87 -42.85
C THR A 723 -30.65 -38.99 -41.96
N GLY A 724 -30.75 -39.76 -40.84
CA GLY A 724 -29.71 -39.81 -39.80
C GLY A 724 -29.72 -38.61 -38.85
N MET A 725 -30.75 -37.76 -38.87
CA MET A 725 -30.87 -36.56 -38.02
C MET A 725 -31.70 -36.82 -36.73
N GLY A 726 -32.64 -37.79 -36.76
CA GLY A 726 -33.61 -37.98 -35.66
C GLY A 726 -32.98 -38.13 -34.27
N LEU A 727 -31.94 -38.96 -34.15
CA LEU A 727 -31.27 -39.18 -32.84
C LEU A 727 -30.40 -37.97 -32.46
N ALA A 728 -29.83 -37.25 -33.42
CA ALA A 728 -29.09 -35.97 -33.15
C ALA A 728 -30.05 -34.89 -32.63
N ILE A 729 -31.29 -34.84 -33.19
CA ILE A 729 -32.34 -33.93 -32.68
C ILE A 729 -32.74 -34.36 -31.25
N CYS A 730 -32.86 -35.67 -30.95
CA CYS A 730 -33.15 -36.16 -29.62
C CYS A 730 -32.07 -35.72 -28.62
N LYS A 731 -30.79 -35.88 -28.96
CA LYS A 731 -29.68 -35.45 -28.16
C LYS A 731 -29.73 -33.93 -27.88
N LYS A 732 -29.95 -33.13 -28.92
CA LYS A 732 -30.04 -31.68 -28.79
C LYS A 732 -31.20 -31.23 -27.90
N ILE A 733 -32.39 -31.86 -28.05
CA ILE A 733 -33.54 -31.63 -27.16
C ILE A 733 -33.19 -31.89 -25.70
N ILE A 734 -32.60 -33.03 -25.43
CA ILE A 734 -32.25 -33.40 -24.04
C ILE A 734 -31.14 -32.52 -23.45
N GLU A 735 -30.13 -32.18 -24.22
CA GLU A 735 -29.11 -31.19 -23.81
C GLU A 735 -29.72 -29.80 -23.48
N CYS A 736 -30.67 -29.32 -24.27
CA CYS A 736 -31.41 -28.10 -23.99
C CYS A 736 -32.24 -28.18 -22.71
N HIS A 737 -32.73 -29.37 -22.35
CA HIS A 737 -33.40 -29.66 -21.08
C HIS A 737 -32.42 -29.99 -19.94
N ARG A 738 -31.11 -29.85 -20.17
CA ARG A 738 -30.04 -30.13 -19.19
C ARG A 738 -29.98 -31.57 -18.72
N GLY A 739 -30.47 -32.51 -19.54
CA GLY A 739 -30.42 -33.94 -19.34
C GLY A 739 -29.29 -34.61 -20.12
N ARG A 740 -29.29 -35.93 -20.08
CA ARG A 740 -28.35 -36.81 -20.79
C ARG A 740 -29.17 -37.85 -21.55
N ILE A 741 -28.70 -38.28 -22.76
CA ILE A 741 -29.27 -39.35 -23.54
C ILE A 741 -28.19 -40.36 -23.92
N TRP A 742 -28.50 -41.65 -23.83
CA TRP A 742 -27.60 -42.75 -24.22
C TRP A 742 -28.42 -43.99 -24.64
N VAL A 743 -27.76 -45.04 -25.11
CA VAL A 743 -28.38 -46.29 -25.53
C VAL A 743 -27.62 -47.46 -24.93
N GLU A 744 -28.38 -48.49 -24.53
CA GLU A 744 -27.90 -49.83 -24.19
C GLU A 744 -28.53 -50.82 -25.16
N SER A 745 -27.70 -51.56 -25.91
CA SER A 745 -28.18 -52.43 -26.97
C SER A 745 -27.20 -53.56 -27.26
N GLN A 746 -27.73 -54.68 -27.73
CA GLN A 746 -26.99 -55.81 -28.30
C GLN A 746 -27.64 -56.22 -29.61
N LEU A 747 -26.84 -56.56 -30.62
CA LEU A 747 -27.33 -57.04 -31.90
C LEU A 747 -28.28 -58.22 -31.72
N GLY A 748 -29.48 -58.12 -32.30
CA GLY A 748 -30.53 -59.14 -32.27
C GLY A 748 -31.35 -59.20 -30.97
N GLN A 749 -31.12 -58.29 -30.01
CA GLN A 749 -31.85 -58.26 -28.74
C GLN A 749 -32.63 -56.99 -28.50
N GLY A 750 -32.72 -56.10 -29.50
CA GLY A 750 -33.34 -54.80 -29.37
C GLY A 750 -32.43 -53.72 -28.77
N ALA A 751 -33.02 -52.56 -28.53
CA ALA A 751 -32.32 -51.43 -27.92
C ALA A 751 -33.15 -50.78 -26.81
N THR A 752 -32.45 -50.15 -25.85
CA THR A 752 -33.08 -49.34 -24.82
C THR A 752 -32.40 -47.96 -24.85
N PHE A 753 -33.17 -46.96 -25.24
CA PHE A 753 -32.72 -45.57 -25.19
C PHE A 753 -33.10 -44.99 -23.83
N TYR A 754 -32.12 -44.44 -23.15
CA TYR A 754 -32.30 -43.75 -21.86
C TYR A 754 -32.11 -42.28 -22.04
N PHE A 755 -32.93 -41.48 -21.35
CA PHE A 755 -32.70 -40.04 -21.25
C PHE A 755 -33.14 -39.50 -19.89
N THR A 756 -32.50 -38.42 -19.43
CA THR A 756 -32.86 -37.79 -18.17
C THR A 756 -33.43 -36.38 -18.38
N ILE A 757 -34.34 -36.00 -17.49
CA ILE A 757 -34.88 -34.64 -17.38
C ILE A 757 -34.83 -34.26 -15.91
N PRO A 758 -34.25 -33.07 -15.53
CA PRO A 758 -34.23 -32.62 -14.16
C PRO A 758 -35.62 -32.58 -13.53
N ALA A 759 -35.77 -33.17 -12.35
CA ALA A 759 -37.02 -33.10 -11.59
C ALA A 759 -37.19 -31.65 -11.11
N GLY A 760 -37.98 -30.85 -11.83
CA GLY A 760 -38.30 -29.47 -11.48
C GLY A 760 -38.97 -29.39 -10.10
N GLY A 761 -38.19 -29.22 -9.03
CA GLY A 761 -38.69 -29.24 -7.65
C GLY A 761 -38.05 -28.12 -6.80
N ARG A 762 -38.90 -27.28 -6.26
CA ARG A 762 -38.91 -26.50 -4.99
C ARG A 762 -37.66 -25.84 -4.42
N ASP A 763 -36.42 -26.04 -4.92
CA ASP A 763 -35.21 -25.50 -4.30
C ASP A 763 -34.67 -24.20 -4.95
N ARG A 764 -35.29 -23.72 -6.05
CA ARG A 764 -34.94 -22.39 -6.60
C ARG A 764 -35.57 -21.22 -5.84
N GLU A 765 -36.70 -21.39 -5.16
CA GLU A 765 -37.28 -20.33 -4.32
C GLU A 765 -36.45 -20.06 -3.04
N ARG A 766 -35.75 -21.05 -2.51
CA ARG A 766 -34.87 -20.89 -1.34
C ARG A 766 -33.50 -20.24 -1.66
N ARG A 767 -32.97 -20.39 -2.87
CA ARG A 767 -31.72 -19.72 -3.28
C ARG A 767 -31.94 -18.31 -3.79
N ASN A 768 -33.04 -18.04 -4.51
CA ASN A 768 -33.36 -16.66 -4.93
C ASN A 768 -33.96 -15.82 -3.78
N GLY A 769 -34.61 -16.40 -2.81
CA GLY A 769 -35.11 -15.70 -1.60
C GLY A 769 -34.01 -15.26 -0.65
N ARG A 770 -32.82 -15.88 -0.69
CA ARG A 770 -31.64 -15.42 0.08
C ARG A 770 -30.81 -14.33 -0.62
N ASN A 771 -30.86 -14.25 -1.95
CA ASN A 771 -30.15 -13.17 -2.68
C ASN A 771 -30.98 -11.89 -2.85
N THR A 772 -32.31 -11.94 -2.65
CA THR A 772 -33.17 -10.73 -2.73
C THR A 772 -33.37 -10.05 -1.36
N GLN A 773 -32.99 -10.69 -0.25
CA GLN A 773 -33.03 -10.03 1.08
C GLN A 773 -31.72 -9.32 1.46
N ASN A 774 -30.60 -9.54 0.75
CA ASN A 774 -29.33 -8.84 1.01
C ASN A 774 -29.08 -7.61 0.12
N ASN A 775 -30.01 -7.25 -0.75
CA ASN A 775 -29.88 -6.03 -1.59
C ASN A 775 -30.85 -4.89 -1.23
N LEU A 776 -31.42 -4.90 0.00
CA LEU A 776 -32.33 -3.84 0.48
C LEU A 776 -31.85 -3.14 1.76
N PHE A 777 -30.61 -3.36 2.21
CA PHE A 777 -29.97 -2.54 3.24
C PHE A 777 -28.44 -2.54 3.02
N SER A 778 -27.94 -1.62 2.20
CA SER A 778 -26.70 -0.84 2.35
C SER A 778 -26.64 0.22 1.27
#